data_551ec2893f721810b1c939437f4ae2db
#
_entry.id   551ec2893f721810b1c939437f4ae2db
#
_cell.length_a   1.000
_cell.length_b   1.000
_cell.length_c   1.000
_cell.angle_alpha   90.00
_cell.angle_beta   90.00
_cell.angle_gamma   90.00
#
_symmetry.space_group_name_H-M   'P 1'
#
loop_
_entity.id
_entity.type
_entity.pdbx_description
1 polymer ?
#
loop_
_entity_poly.entity_id
_entity_poly.type
_entity_poly.pdbx_seq_one_letter_code
_entity_poly.pdbx_strand_id
1 'polypeptide(L)'
;MTLNSRIPDGPIETKWEKARFDLKLVNPANKRKHSLIVVGSGLAGASAAATLGELGYKVSCFCFQDSPRRAHSIAAQGGINAAKNYQNDGDSVFRLFYDTVKGGDFRAREANVYRLAQISVNIIDQCVAQGVPFAREYGGSLTNRSFGGAQVSRTFYARGQTGQQLLLGAYQSLERQIQAGSVTMYPRTEMLDLIVVDGRARGIVTRNLVTGEIDTHFADAVILGTGGYGNVFYLSTNAKGSNVTACWRAHKRGALFANPCFTQIHPTCIPVSGEYQSKLTLMSESLRNDGRIWVAKQKGDKRSPDQIPEQDRDYFLERRYPSFGNLVPRDVASRNAKAVCDEGRGVGESGLGVYLDFKASIDRLGRKTIEERYGNLFDMYQRITDEDPYKVPMRIYPAIHYTMGGLWVDYHLMSTIPGLFVIGEANFSDHGANRLGASALMQGLSDGYFVIPYTVGDYLANNKLSAVEPSNPEVRNAVACVQQTIEKLLNIKGKRTVDSYHRELGKIVWDHCGMSRNEAGLNGAIESIRQLRDEYWENVNVPGSGTDLNQSLEKAGRVADFFELAELMCIDARERRESCGGHFREEYQTPEGEAQRDDEDYSYVAAWGYRGYGNYPDLVKEPLTFDYVHPSQRSYK
;
A
#
# COMPACT_ATOMS: atom_id res chain seq x y z
N MET A 1 -7.53 -23.42 -13.09
CA MET A 1 -7.38 -22.20 -13.91
C MET A 1 -5.89 -21.92 -14.04
N THR A 2 -5.35 -21.73 -15.23
CA THR A 2 -3.95 -21.33 -15.40
C THR A 2 -3.92 -19.82 -15.60
N LEU A 3 -3.13 -19.12 -14.79
CA LEU A 3 -2.96 -17.68 -14.92
C LEU A 3 -2.01 -17.37 -16.09
N ASN A 4 -2.39 -16.41 -16.91
CA ASN A 4 -1.54 -15.88 -17.98
C ASN A 4 -1.12 -14.46 -17.64
N SER A 5 0.12 -14.30 -17.21
CA SER A 5 0.70 -13.00 -16.85
C SER A 5 0.95 -12.08 -18.05
N ARG A 6 0.80 -12.56 -19.30
CA ARG A 6 1.02 -11.82 -20.55
C ARG A 6 2.37 -11.11 -20.64
N ILE A 7 3.39 -11.66 -20.00
CA ILE A 7 4.74 -11.11 -20.09
C ILE A 7 5.24 -11.31 -21.53
N PRO A 8 5.71 -10.25 -22.21
CA PRO A 8 6.25 -10.35 -23.57
C PRO A 8 7.52 -11.20 -23.63
N ASP A 9 7.72 -11.86 -24.76
CA ASP A 9 8.97 -12.57 -25.06
C ASP A 9 10.14 -11.60 -25.33
N GLY A 10 11.37 -12.13 -25.27
CA GLY A 10 12.59 -11.39 -25.59
C GLY A 10 13.35 -10.86 -24.38
N PRO A 11 14.45 -10.12 -24.60
CA PRO A 11 15.29 -9.57 -23.55
C PRO A 11 14.53 -8.61 -22.64
N ILE A 12 14.86 -8.63 -21.34
CA ILE A 12 14.14 -7.84 -20.33
C ILE A 12 14.19 -6.34 -20.60
N GLU A 13 15.30 -5.87 -21.17
CA GLU A 13 15.55 -4.45 -21.47
C GLU A 13 14.60 -3.89 -22.54
N THR A 14 14.10 -4.74 -23.42
CA THR A 14 13.26 -4.35 -24.57
C THR A 14 11.80 -4.79 -24.45
N LYS A 15 11.46 -5.60 -23.44
CA LYS A 15 10.10 -6.14 -23.27
C LYS A 15 9.01 -5.06 -23.27
N TRP A 16 9.20 -3.99 -22.52
CA TRP A 16 8.19 -2.93 -22.43
C TRP A 16 8.07 -2.11 -23.72
N GLU A 17 9.19 -1.74 -24.34
CA GLU A 17 9.17 -1.00 -25.59
C GLU A 17 8.51 -1.80 -26.72
N LYS A 18 8.85 -3.09 -26.82
CA LYS A 18 8.23 -4.01 -27.77
C LYS A 18 6.74 -4.15 -27.50
N ALA A 19 6.35 -4.44 -26.23
CA ALA A 19 4.95 -4.55 -25.87
C ALA A 19 4.18 -3.28 -26.24
N ARG A 20 4.68 -2.12 -25.87
CA ARG A 20 4.06 -0.83 -26.18
C ARG A 20 3.92 -0.57 -27.67
N PHE A 21 4.90 -0.98 -28.47
CA PHE A 21 4.86 -0.86 -29.93
C PHE A 21 3.84 -1.80 -30.57
N ASP A 22 3.70 -3.03 -30.06
CA ASP A 22 2.81 -4.06 -30.59
C ASP A 22 1.33 -3.85 -30.19
N LEU A 23 1.04 -3.04 -29.14
CA LEU A 23 -0.31 -2.75 -28.71
C LEU A 23 -1.10 -1.97 -29.77
N LYS A 24 -2.34 -2.43 -30.00
CA LYS A 24 -3.27 -1.76 -30.89
C LYS A 24 -4.03 -0.67 -30.15
N LEU A 25 -3.78 0.58 -30.48
CA LEU A 25 -4.42 1.69 -29.79
C LEU A 25 -5.69 2.17 -30.50
N VAL A 26 -6.65 2.65 -29.71
CA VAL A 26 -7.84 3.33 -30.24
C VAL A 26 -7.43 4.56 -31.05
N ASN A 27 -7.97 4.70 -32.25
CA ASN A 27 -7.75 5.89 -33.08
C ASN A 27 -8.14 7.15 -32.29
N PRO A 28 -7.33 8.23 -32.28
CA PRO A 28 -7.63 9.46 -31.55
C PRO A 28 -9.03 10.02 -31.76
N ALA A 29 -9.54 9.99 -32.98
CA ALA A 29 -10.89 10.46 -33.32
C ALA A 29 -12.02 9.64 -32.67
N ASN A 30 -11.75 8.40 -32.28
CA ASN A 30 -12.72 7.49 -31.68
C ASN A 30 -12.65 7.45 -30.14
N LYS A 31 -11.59 7.95 -29.51
CA LYS A 31 -11.42 7.90 -28.05
C LYS A 31 -12.61 8.52 -27.30
N ARG A 32 -13.16 9.62 -27.80
CA ARG A 32 -14.35 10.30 -27.23
C ARG A 32 -15.63 9.45 -27.19
N LYS A 33 -15.65 8.30 -27.88
CA LYS A 33 -16.78 7.37 -27.90
C LYS A 33 -16.73 6.38 -26.76
N HIS A 34 -15.58 6.26 -26.10
CA HIS A 34 -15.37 5.35 -24.99
C HIS A 34 -15.46 6.09 -23.66
N SER A 35 -16.13 5.44 -22.73
CA SER A 35 -16.26 5.88 -21.33
C SER A 35 -15.45 4.97 -20.41
N LEU A 36 -14.76 5.58 -19.46
CA LEU A 36 -13.91 4.92 -18.48
C LEU A 36 -14.29 5.33 -17.07
N ILE A 37 -14.23 4.41 -16.14
CA ILE A 37 -14.38 4.67 -14.71
C ILE A 37 -13.02 4.53 -14.05
N VAL A 38 -12.65 5.52 -13.22
CA VAL A 38 -11.51 5.47 -12.32
C VAL A 38 -11.99 5.59 -10.89
N VAL A 39 -11.75 4.59 -10.06
CA VAL A 39 -12.11 4.59 -8.65
C VAL A 39 -10.86 4.84 -7.80
N GLY A 40 -10.86 5.95 -7.07
CA GLY A 40 -9.73 6.44 -6.31
C GLY A 40 -9.03 7.63 -6.99
N SER A 41 -8.80 8.69 -6.22
CA SER A 41 -8.15 9.94 -6.65
C SER A 41 -6.79 10.16 -5.99
N GLY A 42 -6.18 9.08 -5.46
CA GLY A 42 -4.80 9.08 -5.02
C GLY A 42 -3.83 9.24 -6.19
N LEU A 43 -2.55 9.15 -5.92
CA LEU A 43 -1.52 9.42 -6.94
C LEU A 43 -1.69 8.57 -8.21
N ALA A 44 -1.99 7.28 -8.07
CA ALA A 44 -2.24 6.38 -9.19
C ALA A 44 -3.53 6.72 -9.95
N GLY A 45 -4.65 6.90 -9.23
CA GLY A 45 -5.94 7.18 -9.85
C GLY A 45 -6.00 8.58 -10.49
N ALA A 46 -5.45 9.61 -9.83
CA ALA A 46 -5.41 10.97 -10.36
C ALA A 46 -4.55 11.04 -11.64
N SER A 47 -3.38 10.38 -11.66
CA SER A 47 -2.52 10.34 -12.85
C SER A 47 -3.18 9.59 -14.00
N ALA A 48 -3.85 8.46 -13.73
CA ALA A 48 -4.59 7.72 -14.75
C ALA A 48 -5.76 8.52 -15.32
N ALA A 49 -6.61 9.10 -14.45
CA ALA A 49 -7.76 9.89 -14.89
C ALA A 49 -7.35 11.14 -15.69
N ALA A 50 -6.31 11.84 -15.24
CA ALA A 50 -5.76 12.98 -15.94
C ALA A 50 -5.27 12.62 -17.35
N THR A 51 -4.46 11.57 -17.47
CA THR A 51 -3.88 11.14 -18.74
C THR A 51 -4.95 10.61 -19.71
N LEU A 52 -5.88 9.80 -19.22
CA LEU A 52 -6.95 9.26 -20.06
C LEU A 52 -7.88 10.37 -20.56
N GLY A 53 -8.20 11.36 -19.71
CA GLY A 53 -8.96 12.55 -20.10
C GLY A 53 -8.22 13.39 -21.15
N GLU A 54 -6.93 13.63 -20.96
CA GLU A 54 -6.07 14.36 -21.93
C GLU A 54 -5.97 13.64 -23.28
N LEU A 55 -5.98 12.31 -23.26
CA LEU A 55 -6.00 11.50 -24.49
C LEU A 55 -7.35 11.53 -25.23
N GLY A 56 -8.40 12.10 -24.64
CA GLY A 56 -9.71 12.30 -25.26
C GLY A 56 -10.78 11.26 -24.89
N TYR A 57 -10.55 10.41 -23.91
CA TYR A 57 -11.58 9.54 -23.34
C TYR A 57 -12.53 10.33 -22.44
N LYS A 58 -13.76 9.83 -22.26
CA LYS A 58 -14.70 10.31 -21.24
C LYS A 58 -14.42 9.56 -19.95
N VAL A 59 -14.04 10.25 -18.90
CA VAL A 59 -13.64 9.63 -17.62
C VAL A 59 -14.57 10.06 -16.51
N SER A 60 -15.13 9.10 -15.78
CA SER A 60 -15.81 9.30 -14.49
C SER A 60 -14.84 8.90 -13.37
N CYS A 61 -14.43 9.87 -12.55
CA CYS A 61 -13.48 9.65 -11.46
C CYS A 61 -14.20 9.73 -10.11
N PHE A 62 -14.09 8.67 -9.30
CA PHE A 62 -14.80 8.52 -8.03
C PHE A 62 -13.85 8.70 -6.86
N CYS A 63 -14.24 9.53 -5.91
CA CYS A 63 -13.48 9.82 -4.71
C CYS A 63 -14.32 9.59 -3.46
N PHE A 64 -13.82 8.73 -2.58
CA PHE A 64 -14.44 8.49 -1.28
C PHE A 64 -14.41 9.72 -0.36
N GLN A 65 -13.37 10.53 -0.46
CA GLN A 65 -13.17 11.72 0.34
C GLN A 65 -13.99 12.92 -0.22
N ASP A 66 -14.10 13.97 0.59
CA ASP A 66 -14.70 15.24 0.19
C ASP A 66 -13.84 16.04 -0.79
N SER A 67 -12.56 15.73 -0.85
CA SER A 67 -11.62 16.32 -1.80
C SER A 67 -10.68 15.26 -2.35
N PRO A 68 -10.44 15.24 -3.68
CA PRO A 68 -9.47 14.33 -4.31
C PRO A 68 -8.07 14.42 -3.70
N ARG A 69 -7.69 15.58 -3.14
CA ARG A 69 -6.40 15.81 -2.50
C ARG A 69 -6.21 15.12 -1.15
N ARG A 70 -7.24 14.49 -0.59
CA ARG A 70 -7.18 13.84 0.73
C ARG A 70 -6.82 12.36 0.68
N ALA A 71 -6.26 11.89 -0.44
CA ALA A 71 -5.78 10.52 -0.57
C ALA A 71 -4.56 10.26 0.31
N HIS A 72 -4.31 8.99 0.63
CA HIS A 72 -3.18 8.58 1.48
C HIS A 72 -1.82 9.05 0.95
N SER A 73 -1.65 9.18 -0.37
CA SER A 73 -0.41 9.66 -1.01
C SER A 73 0.13 10.95 -0.40
N ILE A 74 -0.74 11.83 0.12
CA ILE A 74 -0.35 13.09 0.77
C ILE A 74 0.54 12.87 2.01
N ALA A 75 0.43 11.72 2.67
CA ALA A 75 1.15 11.41 3.91
C ALA A 75 2.58 10.90 3.68
N ALA A 76 2.97 10.59 2.45
CA ALA A 76 4.31 10.09 2.15
C ALA A 76 5.35 11.22 2.22
N GLN A 77 6.41 11.00 3.02
CA GLN A 77 7.40 12.02 3.36
C GLN A 77 8.76 11.80 2.71
N GLY A 78 9.19 10.53 2.60
CA GLY A 78 10.57 10.16 2.34
C GLY A 78 11.14 10.58 0.99
N GLY A 79 10.41 10.34 -0.08
CA GLY A 79 10.86 10.60 -1.44
C GLY A 79 10.29 9.62 -2.46
N ILE A 80 10.81 9.72 -3.69
CA ILE A 80 10.50 8.85 -4.81
C ILE A 80 11.78 8.40 -5.49
N ASN A 81 11.92 7.09 -5.75
CA ASN A 81 13.07 6.52 -6.43
C ASN A 81 13.01 6.75 -7.94
N ALA A 82 14.17 6.99 -8.56
CA ALA A 82 14.36 6.94 -10.00
C ALA A 82 15.82 6.64 -10.34
N ALA A 83 16.03 5.78 -11.34
CA ALA A 83 17.35 5.32 -11.77
C ALA A 83 18.07 6.35 -12.69
N LYS A 84 18.28 7.58 -12.19
CA LYS A 84 18.87 8.69 -12.98
C LYS A 84 20.38 8.84 -12.82
N ASN A 85 20.99 8.19 -11.85
CA ASN A 85 22.44 8.22 -11.58
C ASN A 85 23.06 9.63 -11.54
N TYR A 86 22.37 10.60 -10.95
CA TYR A 86 22.83 12.00 -10.90
C TYR A 86 24.10 12.21 -10.08
N GLN A 87 24.35 11.36 -9.09
CA GLN A 87 25.56 11.40 -8.27
C GLN A 87 26.71 10.61 -8.87
N ASN A 88 26.49 9.91 -9.99
CA ASN A 88 27.47 9.04 -10.63
C ASN A 88 28.07 8.00 -9.66
N ASP A 89 27.24 7.46 -8.76
CA ASP A 89 27.59 6.51 -7.72
C ASP A 89 27.27 5.03 -8.10
N GLY A 90 27.08 4.79 -9.40
CA GLY A 90 26.85 3.46 -9.96
C GLY A 90 25.39 3.01 -9.97
N ASP A 91 24.43 3.95 -9.87
CA ASP A 91 23.02 3.63 -10.05
C ASP A 91 22.68 3.40 -11.54
N SER A 92 21.67 2.59 -11.80
CA SER A 92 21.17 2.29 -13.15
C SER A 92 19.78 1.65 -13.06
N VAL A 93 19.11 1.55 -14.20
CA VAL A 93 17.82 0.80 -14.31
C VAL A 93 18.00 -0.64 -13.83
N PHE A 94 19.07 -1.33 -14.26
CA PHE A 94 19.36 -2.68 -13.84
C PHE A 94 19.65 -2.76 -12.32
N ARG A 95 20.37 -1.78 -11.77
CA ARG A 95 20.64 -1.73 -10.33
C ARG A 95 19.36 -1.54 -9.51
N LEU A 96 18.47 -0.64 -9.93
CA LEU A 96 17.17 -0.44 -9.26
C LEU A 96 16.30 -1.70 -9.36
N PHE A 97 16.27 -2.34 -10.54
CA PHE A 97 15.59 -3.61 -10.74
C PHE A 97 16.15 -4.71 -9.81
N TYR A 98 17.47 -4.91 -9.80
CA TYR A 98 18.14 -5.87 -8.94
C TYR A 98 17.82 -5.64 -7.46
N ASP A 99 17.98 -4.42 -6.98
CA ASP A 99 17.71 -4.05 -5.58
C ASP A 99 16.23 -4.28 -5.22
N THR A 100 15.30 -4.03 -6.15
CA THR A 100 13.86 -4.23 -5.93
C THR A 100 13.50 -5.71 -5.84
N VAL A 101 14.00 -6.55 -6.76
CA VAL A 101 13.76 -8.01 -6.75
C VAL A 101 14.36 -8.63 -5.50
N LYS A 102 15.62 -8.32 -5.20
CA LYS A 102 16.32 -8.82 -4.00
C LYS A 102 15.69 -8.30 -2.71
N GLY A 103 15.36 -7.02 -2.65
CA GLY A 103 14.69 -6.40 -1.50
C GLY A 103 13.30 -6.97 -1.24
N GLY A 104 12.60 -7.40 -2.29
CA GLY A 104 11.30 -8.09 -2.27
C GLY A 104 11.40 -9.60 -2.04
N ASP A 105 12.57 -10.10 -1.70
CA ASP A 105 12.82 -11.53 -1.43
C ASP A 105 12.43 -12.46 -2.58
N PHE A 106 12.67 -12.02 -3.82
CA PHE A 106 12.40 -12.84 -5.01
C PHE A 106 10.96 -13.39 -5.06
N ARG A 107 9.99 -12.53 -4.74
CA ARG A 107 8.54 -12.85 -4.79
C ARG A 107 7.78 -11.90 -5.72
N ALA A 108 8.50 -11.31 -6.70
CA ALA A 108 7.94 -10.47 -7.76
C ALA A 108 8.36 -10.97 -9.15
N ARG A 109 7.60 -10.60 -10.16
CA ARG A 109 7.92 -10.87 -11.58
C ARG A 109 9.05 -9.96 -12.06
N GLU A 110 10.16 -10.53 -12.55
CA GLU A 110 11.29 -9.75 -13.06
C GLU A 110 10.88 -8.72 -14.12
N ALA A 111 10.06 -9.13 -15.09
CA ALA A 111 9.64 -8.26 -16.19
C ALA A 111 8.86 -7.02 -15.71
N ASN A 112 7.97 -7.18 -14.73
CA ASN A 112 7.20 -6.08 -14.16
C ASN A 112 8.11 -5.11 -13.38
N VAL A 113 9.02 -5.65 -12.57
CA VAL A 113 9.98 -4.85 -11.78
C VAL A 113 10.94 -4.10 -12.70
N TYR A 114 11.42 -4.74 -13.77
CA TYR A 114 12.29 -4.06 -14.73
C TYR A 114 11.58 -2.92 -15.45
N ARG A 115 10.33 -3.13 -15.89
CA ARG A 115 9.50 -2.07 -16.47
C ARG A 115 9.35 -0.90 -15.51
N LEU A 116 9.06 -1.17 -14.23
CA LEU A 116 8.94 -0.13 -13.21
C LEU A 116 10.24 0.68 -13.06
N ALA A 117 11.39 0.00 -12.99
CA ALA A 117 12.70 0.64 -12.92
C ALA A 117 13.01 1.48 -14.17
N GLN A 118 12.68 0.97 -15.36
CA GLN A 118 12.89 1.65 -16.64
C GLN A 118 12.04 2.93 -16.74
N ILE A 119 10.77 2.88 -16.37
CA ILE A 119 9.85 4.02 -16.41
C ILE A 119 10.21 5.07 -15.35
N SER A 120 10.84 4.69 -14.25
CA SER A 120 11.15 5.58 -13.12
C SER A 120 11.87 6.86 -13.54
N VAL A 121 12.72 6.79 -14.56
CA VAL A 121 13.48 7.93 -15.11
C VAL A 121 12.53 8.99 -15.65
N ASN A 122 11.50 8.58 -16.38
CA ASN A 122 10.54 9.48 -17.03
C ASN A 122 9.56 10.09 -16.02
N ILE A 123 9.28 9.40 -14.92
CA ILE A 123 8.37 9.91 -13.85
C ILE A 123 8.91 11.22 -13.26
N ILE A 124 10.20 11.30 -12.98
CA ILE A 124 10.80 12.51 -12.40
C ILE A 124 10.69 13.68 -13.37
N ASP A 125 10.93 13.45 -14.66
CA ASP A 125 10.82 14.50 -15.69
C ASP A 125 9.38 14.99 -15.82
N GLN A 126 8.41 14.09 -15.80
CA GLN A 126 6.99 14.41 -15.78
C GLN A 126 6.61 15.26 -14.55
N CYS A 127 7.07 14.86 -13.37
CA CYS A 127 6.79 15.60 -12.14
C CYS A 127 7.44 16.99 -12.11
N VAL A 128 8.66 17.11 -12.63
CA VAL A 128 9.34 18.42 -12.78
C VAL A 128 8.55 19.33 -13.73
N ALA A 129 8.10 18.78 -14.86
CA ALA A 129 7.28 19.53 -15.83
C ALA A 129 5.92 19.97 -15.23
N GLN A 130 5.38 19.23 -14.26
CA GLN A 130 4.18 19.61 -13.50
C GLN A 130 4.44 20.61 -12.37
N GLY A 131 5.69 21.04 -12.17
CA GLY A 131 6.05 22.02 -11.15
C GLY A 131 6.27 21.44 -9.75
N VAL A 132 6.51 20.14 -9.62
CA VAL A 132 6.85 19.54 -8.32
C VAL A 132 8.18 20.11 -7.82
N PRO A 133 8.23 20.76 -6.63
CA PRO A 133 9.40 21.45 -6.12
C PRO A 133 10.39 20.49 -5.45
N PHE A 134 10.99 19.60 -6.21
CA PHE A 134 12.07 18.76 -5.72
C PHE A 134 13.22 19.59 -5.18
N ALA A 135 13.91 19.05 -4.17
CA ALA A 135 15.13 19.65 -3.66
C ALA A 135 16.18 19.79 -4.78
N ARG A 136 16.90 20.92 -4.76
CA ARG A 136 17.92 21.24 -5.75
C ARG A 136 19.23 21.60 -5.06
N GLU A 137 20.31 21.37 -5.76
CA GLU A 137 21.64 21.84 -5.40
C GLU A 137 21.80 23.32 -5.79
N TYR A 138 22.87 23.93 -5.33
CA TYR A 138 23.14 25.35 -5.58
C TYR A 138 23.17 25.70 -7.09
N GLY A 139 23.68 24.80 -7.91
CA GLY A 139 23.70 24.94 -9.36
C GLY A 139 22.35 24.76 -10.07
N GLY A 140 21.27 24.49 -9.34
CA GLY A 140 19.91 24.31 -9.87
C GLY A 140 19.56 22.89 -10.31
N SER A 141 20.51 21.96 -10.33
CA SER A 141 20.27 20.55 -10.61
C SER A 141 19.45 19.90 -9.49
N LEU A 142 18.63 18.89 -9.84
CA LEU A 142 17.90 18.11 -8.83
C LEU A 142 18.88 17.36 -7.94
N THR A 143 18.68 17.43 -6.64
CA THR A 143 19.43 16.60 -5.70
C THR A 143 18.69 15.32 -5.36
N ASN A 144 19.44 14.27 -5.09
CA ASN A 144 18.91 13.00 -4.62
C ASN A 144 19.77 12.46 -3.46
N ARG A 145 19.29 11.42 -2.80
CA ARG A 145 19.96 10.82 -1.65
C ARG A 145 19.75 9.30 -1.61
N SER A 146 20.59 8.60 -0.85
CA SER A 146 20.32 7.22 -0.47
C SER A 146 19.16 7.17 0.52
N PHE A 147 18.36 6.10 0.47
CA PHE A 147 17.17 5.97 1.32
C PHE A 147 16.78 4.49 1.51
N GLY A 148 16.41 4.11 2.73
CA GLY A 148 15.77 2.82 3.00
C GLY A 148 16.63 1.59 2.66
N GLY A 149 17.94 1.61 2.99
CA GLY A 149 18.84 0.50 2.74
C GLY A 149 19.49 0.47 1.35
N ALA A 150 19.19 1.44 0.47
CA ALA A 150 19.88 1.58 -0.80
C ALA A 150 21.27 2.19 -0.57
N GLN A 151 22.29 1.58 -1.19
CA GLN A 151 23.68 2.05 -1.12
C GLN A 151 24.01 3.14 -2.14
N VAL A 152 23.07 3.46 -3.04
CA VAL A 152 23.21 4.48 -4.07
C VAL A 152 22.18 5.59 -3.90
N SER A 153 22.49 6.77 -4.42
CA SER A 153 21.65 7.96 -4.31
C SER A 153 20.64 7.99 -5.46
N ARG A 154 19.41 7.56 -5.23
CA ARG A 154 18.34 7.51 -6.24
C ARG A 154 17.03 8.14 -5.82
N THR A 155 16.91 8.58 -4.55
CA THR A 155 15.67 9.09 -4.00
C THR A 155 15.59 10.60 -4.15
N PHE A 156 14.68 11.06 -4.99
CA PHE A 156 14.31 12.47 -5.16
C PHE A 156 13.28 12.86 -4.11
N TYR A 157 13.31 14.07 -3.58
CA TYR A 157 12.49 14.45 -2.43
C TYR A 157 12.15 15.93 -2.40
N ALA A 158 11.07 16.27 -1.71
CA ALA A 158 10.63 17.64 -1.42
C ALA A 158 10.56 17.84 0.10
N ARG A 159 11.68 17.67 0.79
CA ARG A 159 11.94 17.96 2.22
C ARG A 159 10.77 17.64 3.16
N GLY A 160 10.37 16.36 3.26
CA GLY A 160 9.29 15.89 4.15
C GLY A 160 7.87 16.05 3.58
N GLN A 161 7.72 16.62 2.40
CA GLN A 161 6.42 16.85 1.75
C GLN A 161 6.31 16.17 0.38
N THR A 162 7.13 15.17 0.10
CA THR A 162 7.24 14.59 -1.26
C THR A 162 5.90 14.08 -1.78
N GLY A 163 5.18 13.29 -0.99
CA GLY A 163 3.87 12.76 -1.40
C GLY A 163 2.83 13.84 -1.63
N GLN A 164 2.81 14.87 -0.78
CA GLN A 164 1.93 16.03 -0.94
C GLN A 164 2.20 16.76 -2.26
N GLN A 165 3.46 17.05 -2.56
CA GLN A 165 3.82 17.80 -3.76
C GLN A 165 3.57 17.00 -5.04
N LEU A 166 3.85 15.69 -5.02
CA LEU A 166 3.52 14.80 -6.13
C LEU A 166 2.01 14.69 -6.37
N LEU A 167 1.22 14.56 -5.29
CA LEU A 167 -0.24 14.50 -5.40
C LEU A 167 -0.81 15.82 -5.94
N LEU A 168 -0.29 16.98 -5.51
CA LEU A 168 -0.69 18.27 -6.04
C LEU A 168 -0.36 18.41 -7.52
N GLY A 169 0.77 17.91 -7.99
CA GLY A 169 1.13 17.87 -9.42
C GLY A 169 0.16 17.01 -10.25
N ALA A 170 -0.17 15.80 -9.77
CA ALA A 170 -1.16 14.93 -10.42
C ALA A 170 -2.57 15.52 -10.37
N TYR A 171 -2.96 16.11 -9.23
CA TYR A 171 -4.25 16.77 -9.07
C TYR A 171 -4.41 17.98 -10.00
N GLN A 172 -3.36 18.76 -10.18
CA GLN A 172 -3.34 19.90 -11.10
C GLN A 172 -3.62 19.47 -12.55
N SER A 173 -3.03 18.34 -12.97
CA SER A 173 -3.30 17.74 -14.27
C SER A 173 -4.74 17.23 -14.39
N LEU A 174 -5.26 16.61 -13.33
CA LEU A 174 -6.64 16.15 -13.23
C LEU A 174 -7.64 17.32 -13.32
N GLU A 175 -7.40 18.42 -12.60
CA GLU A 175 -8.26 19.61 -12.61
C GLU A 175 -8.38 20.25 -14.00
N ARG A 176 -7.29 20.25 -14.78
CA ARG A 176 -7.35 20.71 -16.18
C ARG A 176 -8.35 19.89 -17.01
N GLN A 177 -8.41 18.57 -16.77
CA GLN A 177 -9.31 17.69 -17.50
C GLN A 177 -10.76 17.79 -16.99
N ILE A 178 -10.94 18.06 -15.70
CA ILE A 178 -12.26 18.35 -15.13
C ILE A 178 -12.82 19.65 -15.75
N GLN A 179 -12.01 20.70 -15.81
CA GLN A 179 -12.40 21.96 -16.42
C GLN A 179 -12.67 21.83 -17.92
N ALA A 180 -11.89 21.01 -18.64
CA ALA A 180 -12.09 20.73 -20.05
C ALA A 180 -13.34 19.87 -20.33
N GLY A 181 -13.96 19.28 -19.28
CA GLY A 181 -15.15 18.43 -19.40
C GLY A 181 -14.87 17.00 -19.87
N SER A 182 -13.58 16.60 -19.99
CA SER A 182 -13.21 15.21 -20.31
C SER A 182 -13.25 14.29 -19.08
N VAL A 183 -13.13 14.85 -17.87
CA VAL A 183 -13.26 14.13 -16.61
C VAL A 183 -14.42 14.70 -15.79
N THR A 184 -15.30 13.83 -15.32
CA THR A 184 -16.35 14.17 -14.33
C THR A 184 -15.92 13.61 -12.97
N MET A 185 -15.85 14.48 -11.95
CA MET A 185 -15.45 14.10 -10.61
C MET A 185 -16.67 13.85 -9.71
N TYR A 186 -16.67 12.70 -9.03
CA TYR A 186 -17.69 12.29 -8.05
C TYR A 186 -17.06 12.20 -6.64
N PRO A 187 -16.96 13.32 -5.89
CA PRO A 187 -16.49 13.28 -4.50
C PRO A 187 -17.57 12.70 -3.58
N ARG A 188 -17.15 12.23 -2.39
CA ARG A 188 -18.07 11.61 -1.41
C ARG A 188 -18.90 10.47 -2.00
N THR A 189 -18.33 9.73 -2.93
CA THR A 189 -19.00 8.61 -3.60
C THR A 189 -18.16 7.35 -3.44
N GLU A 190 -18.77 6.33 -2.82
CA GLU A 190 -18.14 5.04 -2.55
C GLU A 190 -18.59 3.99 -3.55
N MET A 191 -17.64 3.25 -4.13
CA MET A 191 -17.95 2.05 -4.91
C MET A 191 -18.31 0.91 -3.97
N LEU A 192 -19.51 0.35 -4.12
CA LEU A 192 -20.01 -0.75 -3.29
C LEU A 192 -20.11 -2.08 -4.02
N ASP A 193 -20.08 -2.09 -5.36
CA ASP A 193 -19.99 -3.33 -6.14
C ASP A 193 -19.45 -3.08 -7.55
N LEU A 194 -18.95 -4.14 -8.18
CA LEU A 194 -18.55 -4.16 -9.59
C LEU A 194 -19.69 -4.74 -10.44
N ILE A 195 -20.06 -4.05 -11.50
CA ILE A 195 -20.99 -4.56 -12.49
C ILE A 195 -20.22 -5.37 -13.53
N VAL A 196 -20.49 -6.67 -13.56
CA VAL A 196 -19.89 -7.62 -14.52
C VAL A 196 -21.00 -8.09 -15.46
N VAL A 197 -20.87 -7.79 -16.74
CA VAL A 197 -21.80 -8.21 -17.80
C VAL A 197 -21.02 -9.03 -18.83
N ASP A 198 -21.54 -10.18 -19.21
CA ASP A 198 -20.87 -11.11 -20.12
C ASP A 198 -19.42 -11.44 -19.71
N GLY A 199 -19.18 -11.57 -18.40
CA GLY A 199 -17.86 -11.86 -17.83
C GLY A 199 -16.86 -10.70 -17.90
N ARG A 200 -17.29 -9.47 -18.18
CA ARG A 200 -16.45 -8.26 -18.30
C ARG A 200 -16.87 -7.18 -17.32
N ALA A 201 -15.93 -6.42 -16.82
CA ALA A 201 -16.21 -5.23 -16.02
C ALA A 201 -16.84 -4.14 -16.91
N ARG A 202 -18.05 -3.73 -16.60
CA ARG A 202 -18.85 -2.81 -17.41
C ARG A 202 -19.42 -1.64 -16.63
N GLY A 203 -19.10 -1.52 -15.35
CA GLY A 203 -19.54 -0.43 -14.51
C GLY A 203 -19.42 -0.73 -13.03
N ILE A 204 -19.97 0.15 -12.22
CA ILE A 204 -19.95 0.06 -10.75
C ILE A 204 -21.30 0.46 -10.18
N VAL A 205 -21.60 -0.07 -8.99
CA VAL A 205 -22.67 0.41 -8.11
C VAL A 205 -22.03 1.30 -7.05
N THR A 206 -22.58 2.48 -6.86
CA THR A 206 -22.04 3.46 -5.90
C THR A 206 -23.08 3.88 -4.87
N ARG A 207 -22.60 4.42 -3.75
CA ARG A 207 -23.39 5.15 -2.78
C ARG A 207 -22.84 6.57 -2.64
N ASN A 208 -23.70 7.56 -2.80
CA ASN A 208 -23.40 8.92 -2.40
C ASN A 208 -23.39 8.99 -0.87
N LEU A 209 -22.25 9.33 -0.27
CA LEU A 209 -22.08 9.30 1.19
C LEU A 209 -22.81 10.44 1.92
N VAL A 210 -23.25 11.46 1.19
CA VAL A 210 -23.99 12.60 1.76
C VAL A 210 -25.50 12.33 1.73
N THR A 211 -26.03 11.88 0.57
CA THR A 211 -27.46 11.67 0.37
C THR A 211 -27.93 10.25 0.65
N GLY A 212 -27.00 9.29 0.67
CA GLY A 212 -27.32 7.85 0.78
C GLY A 212 -27.80 7.22 -0.52
N GLU A 213 -27.94 7.98 -1.61
CA GLU A 213 -28.43 7.50 -2.90
C GLU A 213 -27.51 6.42 -3.49
N ILE A 214 -28.16 5.34 -3.96
CA ILE A 214 -27.49 4.25 -4.68
C ILE A 214 -27.67 4.51 -6.18
N ASP A 215 -26.56 4.54 -6.90
CA ASP A 215 -26.54 4.80 -8.33
C ASP A 215 -25.67 3.77 -9.08
N THR A 216 -25.87 3.68 -10.39
CA THR A 216 -25.11 2.82 -11.31
C THR A 216 -24.41 3.65 -12.36
N HIS A 217 -23.14 3.38 -12.56
CA HIS A 217 -22.32 4.03 -13.59
C HIS A 217 -21.76 2.97 -14.54
N PHE A 218 -21.92 3.19 -15.84
CA PHE A 218 -21.50 2.27 -16.87
C PHE A 218 -20.27 2.79 -17.61
N ALA A 219 -19.39 1.86 -18.01
CA ALA A 219 -18.19 2.19 -18.75
C ALA A 219 -17.72 1.01 -19.60
N ASP A 220 -16.80 1.30 -20.53
CA ASP A 220 -16.14 0.29 -21.35
C ASP A 220 -15.00 -0.41 -20.60
N ALA A 221 -14.42 0.25 -19.61
CA ALA A 221 -13.49 -0.34 -18.67
C ALA A 221 -13.53 0.37 -17.32
N VAL A 222 -13.12 -0.35 -16.26
CA VAL A 222 -13.04 0.13 -14.87
C VAL A 222 -11.60 0.02 -14.39
N ILE A 223 -11.08 1.08 -13.78
CA ILE A 223 -9.73 1.17 -13.24
C ILE A 223 -9.81 1.42 -11.73
N LEU A 224 -9.26 0.52 -10.92
CA LEU A 224 -9.19 0.66 -9.47
C LEU A 224 -7.82 1.19 -9.05
N GLY A 225 -7.79 2.39 -8.48
CA GLY A 225 -6.61 3.03 -7.88
C GLY A 225 -6.87 3.38 -6.40
N THR A 226 -7.45 2.43 -5.65
CA THR A 226 -8.04 2.65 -4.32
C THR A 226 -7.04 2.56 -3.16
N GLY A 227 -5.78 2.22 -3.44
CA GLY A 227 -4.75 2.05 -2.42
C GLY A 227 -4.85 0.71 -1.69
N GLY A 228 -4.07 0.57 -0.62
CA GLY A 228 -3.93 -0.66 0.12
C GLY A 228 -4.96 -0.86 1.23
N TYR A 229 -4.89 -2.02 1.90
CA TYR A 229 -5.84 -2.47 2.91
C TYR A 229 -5.28 -2.45 4.35
N GLY A 230 -4.22 -1.68 4.62
CA GLY A 230 -3.58 -1.65 5.95
C GLY A 230 -4.51 -1.26 7.10
N ASN A 231 -5.65 -0.62 6.82
CA ASN A 231 -6.66 -0.29 7.82
C ASN A 231 -7.40 -1.51 8.39
N VAL A 232 -7.23 -2.72 7.84
CA VAL A 232 -7.72 -3.97 8.45
C VAL A 232 -7.15 -4.16 9.86
N PHE A 233 -5.94 -3.67 10.12
CA PHE A 233 -5.27 -3.70 11.42
C PHE A 233 -5.82 -2.66 12.42
N TYR A 234 -6.86 -1.93 12.07
CA TYR A 234 -7.41 -0.79 12.80
C TYR A 234 -6.40 0.37 12.94
N LEU A 235 -5.27 0.15 13.62
CA LEU A 235 -4.17 1.12 13.73
C LEU A 235 -3.15 0.89 12.62
N SER A 236 -3.02 1.88 11.75
CA SER A 236 -2.08 1.91 10.65
C SER A 236 -1.64 3.34 10.36
N THR A 237 -0.66 3.50 9.49
CA THR A 237 -0.29 4.83 8.98
C THR A 237 -1.17 5.29 7.83
N ASN A 238 -2.07 4.43 7.32
CA ASN A 238 -2.93 4.74 6.18
C ASN A 238 -4.00 5.79 6.52
N ALA A 239 -4.37 6.59 5.55
CA ALA A 239 -5.56 7.44 5.64
C ALA A 239 -6.81 6.57 5.81
N LYS A 240 -7.79 7.02 6.61
CA LYS A 240 -9.02 6.25 6.87
C LYS A 240 -9.88 6.00 5.64
N GLY A 241 -9.72 6.78 4.58
CA GLY A 241 -10.36 6.55 3.29
C GLY A 241 -9.75 5.39 2.51
N SER A 242 -8.50 4.97 2.80
CA SER A 242 -7.90 3.78 2.19
C SER A 242 -8.55 2.55 2.81
N ASN A 243 -9.31 1.82 2.00
CA ASN A 243 -10.00 0.61 2.44
C ASN A 243 -10.06 -0.40 1.28
N VAL A 244 -10.39 -1.65 1.61
CA VAL A 244 -10.39 -2.74 0.65
C VAL A 244 -11.72 -2.89 -0.09
N THR A 245 -12.78 -2.16 0.27
CA THR A 245 -14.16 -2.44 -0.18
C THR A 245 -14.25 -2.61 -1.69
N ALA A 246 -13.77 -1.67 -2.50
CA ALA A 246 -13.84 -1.78 -3.96
C ALA A 246 -13.09 -3.03 -4.50
N CYS A 247 -11.87 -3.27 -4.03
CA CYS A 247 -11.09 -4.46 -4.40
C CYS A 247 -11.73 -5.75 -3.90
N TRP A 248 -12.29 -5.75 -2.69
CA TRP A 248 -12.96 -6.91 -2.12
C TRP A 248 -14.24 -7.27 -2.86
N ARG A 249 -15.03 -6.26 -3.26
CA ARG A 249 -16.23 -6.46 -4.09
C ARG A 249 -15.88 -6.99 -5.48
N ALA A 250 -14.81 -6.49 -6.09
CA ALA A 250 -14.29 -7.05 -7.34
C ALA A 250 -13.82 -8.50 -7.14
N HIS A 251 -13.18 -8.83 -6.00
CA HIS A 251 -12.81 -10.20 -5.65
C HIS A 251 -14.04 -11.12 -5.53
N LYS A 252 -15.10 -10.68 -4.89
CA LYS A 252 -16.37 -11.41 -4.83
C LYS A 252 -17.01 -11.64 -6.19
N ARG A 253 -16.71 -10.80 -7.18
CA ARG A 253 -17.18 -10.92 -8.58
C ARG A 253 -16.26 -11.79 -9.45
N GLY A 254 -15.17 -12.33 -8.90
CA GLY A 254 -14.30 -13.29 -9.58
C GLY A 254 -12.88 -12.78 -9.90
N ALA A 255 -12.53 -11.56 -9.51
CA ALA A 255 -11.14 -11.12 -9.57
C ALA A 255 -10.31 -11.87 -8.51
N LEU A 256 -9.17 -12.44 -8.88
CA LEU A 256 -8.31 -13.11 -7.91
C LEU A 256 -7.57 -12.10 -7.04
N PHE A 257 -7.40 -12.44 -5.75
CA PHE A 257 -6.66 -11.64 -4.78
C PHE A 257 -5.29 -12.28 -4.53
N ALA A 258 -4.21 -11.54 -4.77
CA ALA A 258 -2.86 -12.10 -4.74
C ALA A 258 -2.09 -11.70 -3.49
N ASN A 259 -1.34 -12.64 -2.91
CA ASN A 259 -0.42 -12.48 -1.80
C ASN A 259 -0.98 -11.62 -0.63
N PRO A 260 -2.20 -11.84 -0.14
CA PRO A 260 -2.84 -10.97 0.86
C PRO A 260 -2.07 -10.87 2.17
N CYS A 261 -1.21 -11.84 2.51
CA CYS A 261 -0.39 -11.82 3.71
C CYS A 261 0.88 -10.97 3.60
N PHE A 262 1.22 -10.44 2.41
CA PHE A 262 2.40 -9.60 2.23
C PHE A 262 2.10 -8.16 2.63
N THR A 263 2.43 -7.82 3.85
CA THR A 263 2.26 -6.50 4.43
C THR A 263 3.59 -5.95 4.92
N GLN A 264 3.80 -4.64 4.75
CA GLN A 264 5.01 -3.96 5.20
C GLN A 264 4.74 -3.13 6.45
N ILE A 265 5.64 -3.26 7.41
CA ILE A 265 5.63 -2.52 8.65
C ILE A 265 6.72 -1.44 8.60
N HIS A 266 6.39 -0.24 9.03
CA HIS A 266 7.31 0.88 9.10
C HIS A 266 7.86 1.03 10.51
N PRO A 267 9.19 1.05 10.71
CA PRO A 267 9.80 1.00 12.04
C PRO A 267 9.73 2.31 12.83
N THR A 268 9.48 3.45 12.17
CA THR A 268 9.60 4.80 12.77
C THR A 268 8.26 5.53 12.86
N CYS A 269 7.26 4.92 13.48
CA CYS A 269 5.99 5.61 13.77
C CYS A 269 5.94 6.10 15.21
N ILE A 270 5.21 7.19 15.46
CA ILE A 270 4.94 7.64 16.83
C ILE A 270 4.08 6.57 17.52
N PRO A 271 4.44 6.11 18.72
CA PRO A 271 3.68 5.10 19.44
C PRO A 271 2.22 5.52 19.71
N VAL A 272 1.38 4.53 19.99
CA VAL A 272 -0.01 4.77 20.39
C VAL A 272 -0.05 5.62 21.67
N SER A 273 -0.91 6.64 21.67
CA SER A 273 -1.22 7.48 22.83
C SER A 273 -2.73 7.45 23.10
N GLY A 274 -3.18 6.51 23.94
CA GLY A 274 -4.58 6.41 24.37
C GLY A 274 -5.44 5.44 23.53
N GLU A 275 -6.58 5.05 24.11
CA GLU A 275 -7.45 3.96 23.58
C GLU A 275 -8.25 4.35 22.33
N TYR A 276 -8.47 5.64 22.11
CA TYR A 276 -9.32 6.14 21.02
C TYR A 276 -8.56 6.59 19.78
N GLN A 277 -7.24 6.43 19.78
CA GLN A 277 -6.44 6.75 18.60
C GLN A 277 -6.81 5.82 17.43
N SER A 278 -7.07 6.40 16.28
CA SER A 278 -7.53 5.65 15.11
C SER A 278 -6.52 5.61 13.96
N LYS A 279 -5.39 6.32 14.09
CA LYS A 279 -4.33 6.39 13.07
C LYS A 279 -2.99 6.61 13.76
N LEU A 280 -1.94 5.96 13.23
CA LEU A 280 -0.56 6.18 13.68
C LEU A 280 0.13 7.20 12.78
N THR A 281 0.94 8.08 13.38
CA THR A 281 1.71 9.06 12.62
C THR A 281 3.05 8.47 12.20
N LEU A 282 3.26 8.45 10.89
CA LEU A 282 4.53 8.07 10.29
C LEU A 282 5.58 9.17 10.51
N MET A 283 6.76 8.80 10.96
CA MET A 283 7.96 9.62 10.90
C MET A 283 8.87 9.12 9.78
N SER A 284 9.51 10.03 9.05
CA SER A 284 10.38 9.67 7.93
C SER A 284 11.49 8.72 8.37
N GLU A 285 11.69 7.66 7.61
CA GLU A 285 12.77 6.70 7.84
C GLU A 285 14.17 7.33 7.75
N SER A 286 14.31 8.47 7.05
CA SER A 286 15.56 9.22 6.98
C SER A 286 16.12 9.65 8.34
N LEU A 287 15.28 9.69 9.37
CA LEU A 287 15.71 9.94 10.75
C LEU A 287 16.72 8.89 11.25
N ARG A 288 16.67 7.66 10.72
CA ARG A 288 17.61 6.59 11.08
C ARG A 288 19.02 6.79 10.52
N ASN A 289 19.20 7.73 9.57
CA ASN A 289 20.52 8.04 9.01
C ASN A 289 21.45 8.68 10.05
N ASP A 290 20.89 9.52 10.90
CA ASP A 290 21.64 10.26 11.92
C ASP A 290 21.16 9.94 13.36
N GLY A 291 19.97 9.37 13.54
CA GLY A 291 19.44 8.94 14.83
C GLY A 291 19.85 7.52 15.20
N ARG A 292 20.21 7.29 16.48
CA ARG A 292 20.57 5.97 17.01
C ARG A 292 19.40 5.35 17.77
N ILE A 293 19.10 4.08 17.52
CA ILE A 293 18.00 3.36 18.15
C ILE A 293 18.48 2.55 19.33
N TRP A 294 17.87 2.75 20.51
CA TRP A 294 18.22 2.02 21.72
C TRP A 294 17.08 1.83 22.70
N VAL A 295 17.25 0.91 23.64
CA VAL A 295 16.44 0.69 24.85
C VAL A 295 17.33 0.51 26.05
N ALA A 296 16.80 0.54 27.29
CA ALA A 296 17.57 0.15 28.45
C ALA A 296 17.92 -1.35 28.40
N LYS A 297 19.09 -1.73 28.92
CA LYS A 297 19.48 -3.14 29.06
C LYS A 297 18.60 -3.90 30.04
N GLN A 298 18.18 -3.22 31.11
CA GLN A 298 17.35 -3.82 32.17
C GLN A 298 15.87 -3.81 31.77
N LYS A 299 15.20 -4.93 32.02
CA LYS A 299 13.74 -5.03 31.87
C LYS A 299 13.02 -4.14 32.88
N GLY A 300 11.95 -3.47 32.44
CA GLY A 300 11.12 -2.65 33.31
C GLY A 300 11.81 -1.38 33.81
N ASP A 301 12.92 -0.96 33.21
CA ASP A 301 13.58 0.31 33.53
C ASP A 301 12.68 1.49 33.20
N LYS A 302 12.28 2.26 34.22
CA LYS A 302 11.39 3.42 34.08
C LYS A 302 12.10 4.76 34.25
N ARG A 303 13.44 4.74 34.32
CA ARG A 303 14.23 5.99 34.36
C ARG A 303 13.98 6.82 33.10
N SER A 304 14.02 8.13 33.24
CA SER A 304 14.00 9.01 32.06
C SER A 304 15.29 8.80 31.22
N PRO A 305 15.25 9.06 29.91
CA PRO A 305 16.38 8.74 29.02
C PRO A 305 17.69 9.46 29.39
N ASP A 306 17.61 10.63 30.01
CA ASP A 306 18.75 11.38 30.53
C ASP A 306 19.40 10.72 31.78
N GLN A 307 18.63 9.95 32.54
CA GLN A 307 19.10 9.23 33.73
C GLN A 307 19.69 7.85 33.39
N ILE A 308 19.56 7.37 32.14
CA ILE A 308 20.12 6.09 31.71
C ILE A 308 21.51 6.33 31.11
N PRO A 309 22.58 5.97 31.80
CA PRO A 309 23.94 6.19 31.30
C PRO A 309 24.24 5.30 30.09
N GLU A 310 25.22 5.66 29.28
CA GLU A 310 25.58 4.99 28.03
C GLU A 310 25.84 3.48 28.22
N GLN A 311 26.47 3.08 29.31
CA GLN A 311 26.73 1.68 29.61
C GLN A 311 25.49 0.83 29.88
N ASP A 312 24.36 1.46 30.24
CA ASP A 312 23.06 0.80 30.49
C ASP A 312 22.16 0.80 29.25
N ARG A 313 22.60 1.41 28.15
CA ARG A 313 21.87 1.44 26.87
C ARG A 313 22.22 0.23 26.02
N ASP A 314 21.22 -0.36 25.38
CA ASP A 314 21.37 -1.40 24.36
C ASP A 314 21.00 -0.84 22.98
N TYR A 315 22.01 -0.57 22.17
CA TYR A 315 21.86 -0.23 20.75
C TYR A 315 21.67 -1.53 19.96
N PHE A 316 20.53 -2.17 20.15
CA PHE A 316 20.27 -3.55 19.75
C PHE A 316 20.42 -3.80 18.24
N LEU A 317 20.13 -2.83 17.35
CA LEU A 317 20.35 -2.98 15.92
C LEU A 317 21.84 -2.94 15.57
N GLU A 318 22.59 -1.99 16.14
CA GLU A 318 24.04 -1.88 15.93
C GLU A 318 24.77 -3.12 16.46
N ARG A 319 24.33 -3.67 17.58
CA ARG A 319 24.89 -4.87 18.18
C ARG A 319 24.60 -6.14 17.37
N ARG A 320 23.35 -6.29 16.89
CA ARG A 320 22.91 -7.48 16.14
C ARG A 320 23.39 -7.46 14.68
N TYR A 321 23.50 -6.28 14.09
CA TYR A 321 23.79 -6.04 12.67
C TYR A 321 24.90 -5.00 12.49
N PRO A 322 26.17 -5.32 12.84
CA PRO A 322 27.25 -4.33 12.86
C PRO A 322 27.51 -3.64 11.51
N SER A 323 27.27 -4.35 10.38
CA SER A 323 27.49 -3.82 9.03
C SER A 323 26.45 -2.78 8.59
N PHE A 324 25.24 -2.86 9.08
CA PHE A 324 24.12 -1.99 8.69
C PHE A 324 23.64 -1.08 9.82
N GLY A 325 23.78 -1.51 11.07
CA GLY A 325 23.35 -0.77 12.24
C GLY A 325 21.88 -0.37 12.18
N ASN A 326 21.62 0.92 12.37
CA ASN A 326 20.27 1.46 12.32
C ASN A 326 19.65 1.49 10.90
N LEU A 327 20.43 1.19 9.86
CA LEU A 327 20.00 1.22 8.45
C LEU A 327 19.57 -0.15 7.90
N VAL A 328 19.45 -1.17 8.76
CA VAL A 328 18.85 -2.47 8.36
C VAL A 328 17.46 -2.26 7.74
N PRO A 329 17.00 -3.16 6.84
CA PRO A 329 15.68 -3.07 6.23
C PRO A 329 14.53 -2.95 7.23
N ARG A 330 13.39 -2.45 6.75
CA ARG A 330 12.21 -2.15 7.59
C ARG A 330 11.70 -3.35 8.36
N ASP A 331 11.62 -4.50 7.70
CA ASP A 331 11.18 -5.76 8.29
C ASP A 331 12.09 -6.18 9.46
N VAL A 332 13.42 -6.11 9.27
CA VAL A 332 14.42 -6.42 10.30
C VAL A 332 14.33 -5.43 11.46
N ALA A 333 14.33 -4.12 11.19
CA ALA A 333 14.24 -3.09 12.24
C ALA A 333 12.94 -3.22 13.05
N SER A 334 11.81 -3.47 12.38
CA SER A 334 10.50 -3.59 13.02
C SER A 334 10.41 -4.82 13.92
N ARG A 335 10.85 -6.00 13.46
CA ARG A 335 10.85 -7.22 14.28
C ARG A 335 11.73 -7.07 15.51
N ASN A 336 12.90 -6.47 15.36
CA ASN A 336 13.80 -6.26 16.49
C ASN A 336 13.24 -5.25 17.50
N ALA A 337 12.60 -4.17 17.05
CA ALA A 337 11.94 -3.21 17.94
C ALA A 337 10.78 -3.87 18.73
N LYS A 338 9.96 -4.69 18.05
CA LYS A 338 8.91 -5.45 18.73
C LYS A 338 9.50 -6.43 19.74
N ALA A 339 10.51 -7.19 19.35
CA ALA A 339 11.14 -8.20 20.21
C ALA A 339 11.65 -7.60 21.53
N VAL A 340 12.34 -6.47 21.50
CA VAL A 340 12.83 -5.81 22.74
C VAL A 340 11.69 -5.25 23.60
N CYS A 341 10.56 -4.84 22.98
CA CYS A 341 9.37 -4.46 23.73
C CYS A 341 8.70 -5.67 24.39
N ASP A 342 8.56 -6.78 23.67
CA ASP A 342 8.00 -8.05 24.19
C ASP A 342 8.88 -8.65 25.31
N GLU A 343 10.19 -8.42 25.29
CA GLU A 343 11.11 -8.73 26.37
C GLU A 343 10.89 -7.89 27.64
N GLY A 344 10.00 -6.89 27.61
CA GLY A 344 9.73 -5.95 28.71
C GLY A 344 10.75 -4.82 28.83
N ARG A 345 11.47 -4.49 27.76
CA ARG A 345 12.43 -3.38 27.68
C ARG A 345 11.91 -2.18 26.89
N GLY A 346 10.65 -2.24 26.48
CA GLY A 346 10.01 -1.13 25.77
C GLY A 346 9.88 0.12 26.62
N VAL A 347 9.88 1.27 25.99
CA VAL A 347 9.83 2.60 26.62
C VAL A 347 8.46 3.26 26.49
N GLY A 348 8.22 4.32 27.27
CA GLY A 348 6.93 5.01 27.38
C GLY A 348 5.96 4.30 28.33
N GLU A 349 4.78 4.90 28.55
CA GLU A 349 3.76 4.37 29.46
C GLU A 349 3.25 2.99 29.05
N SER A 350 3.05 2.78 27.76
CA SER A 350 2.57 1.51 27.20
C SER A 350 3.65 0.41 27.15
N GLY A 351 4.94 0.75 27.29
CA GLY A 351 6.04 -0.16 26.98
C GLY A 351 6.16 -0.55 25.51
N LEU A 352 5.38 0.08 24.64
CA LEU A 352 5.40 -0.13 23.20
C LEU A 352 6.13 1.03 22.51
N GLY A 353 7.45 1.06 22.67
CA GLY A 353 8.31 2.05 22.05
C GLY A 353 9.78 1.73 22.24
N VAL A 354 10.60 2.30 21.38
CA VAL A 354 12.07 2.35 21.50
C VAL A 354 12.52 3.79 21.29
N TYR A 355 13.69 4.16 21.84
CA TYR A 355 14.24 5.49 21.64
C TYR A 355 14.93 5.61 20.29
N LEU A 356 14.74 6.77 19.62
CA LEU A 356 15.50 7.26 18.48
C LEU A 356 16.20 8.57 18.90
N ASP A 357 17.51 8.51 19.11
CA ASP A 357 18.30 9.53 19.81
C ASP A 357 19.25 10.25 18.85
N PHE A 358 19.12 11.58 18.79
CA PHE A 358 19.94 12.46 17.95
C PHE A 358 21.12 13.11 18.70
N LYS A 359 21.26 12.88 20.01
CA LYS A 359 22.27 13.55 20.81
C LYS A 359 23.69 13.44 20.23
N ALA A 360 24.13 12.23 19.89
CA ALA A 360 25.46 12.01 19.32
C ALA A 360 25.67 12.71 17.96
N SER A 361 24.63 12.81 17.15
CA SER A 361 24.69 13.50 15.86
C SER A 361 24.62 15.01 15.99
N ILE A 362 23.87 15.54 16.96
CA ILE A 362 23.87 16.97 17.29
C ILE A 362 25.25 17.38 17.80
N ASP A 363 25.86 16.59 18.69
CA ASP A 363 27.19 16.87 19.23
C ASP A 363 28.27 16.84 18.14
N ARG A 364 28.15 15.92 17.15
CA ARG A 364 29.11 15.73 16.05
C ARG A 364 28.95 16.73 14.90
N LEU A 365 27.72 16.97 14.45
CA LEU A 365 27.39 17.74 13.24
C LEU A 365 26.95 19.18 13.52
N GLY A 366 26.61 19.46 14.77
CA GLY A 366 26.01 20.73 15.21
C GLY A 366 24.49 20.77 14.98
N ARG A 367 23.81 21.51 15.87
CA ARG A 367 22.33 21.68 15.84
C ARG A 367 21.84 22.21 14.51
N LYS A 368 22.53 23.19 13.90
CA LYS A 368 22.13 23.82 12.65
C LYS A 368 22.03 22.80 11.50
N THR A 369 23.00 21.91 11.38
CA THR A 369 22.99 20.84 10.34
C THR A 369 21.83 19.87 10.53
N ILE A 370 21.53 19.49 11.78
CA ILE A 370 20.40 18.62 12.10
C ILE A 370 19.07 19.33 11.81
N GLU A 371 18.96 20.61 12.12
CA GLU A 371 17.79 21.42 11.80
C GLU A 371 17.55 21.56 10.29
N GLU A 372 18.61 21.78 9.51
CA GLU A 372 18.52 21.83 8.05
C GLU A 372 18.05 20.49 7.44
N ARG A 373 18.43 19.36 8.05
CA ARG A 373 18.06 18.02 7.59
C ARG A 373 16.67 17.57 8.04
N TYR A 374 16.31 17.83 9.29
CA TYR A 374 15.18 17.20 9.98
C TYR A 374 14.27 18.16 10.73
N GLY A 375 14.52 19.48 10.73
CA GLY A 375 13.82 20.44 11.55
C GLY A 375 12.29 20.37 11.43
N ASN A 376 11.77 20.25 10.22
CA ASN A 376 10.33 20.09 9.97
C ASN A 376 9.75 18.80 10.55
N LEU A 377 10.54 17.72 10.61
CA LEU A 377 10.13 16.44 11.20
C LEU A 377 10.15 16.54 12.74
N PHE A 378 11.13 17.23 13.29
CA PHE A 378 11.22 17.50 14.73
C PHE A 378 10.07 18.39 15.20
N ASP A 379 9.75 19.45 14.46
CA ASP A 379 8.59 20.31 14.74
C ASP A 379 7.28 19.54 14.70
N MET A 380 7.12 18.63 13.71
CA MET A 380 5.93 17.78 13.62
C MET A 380 5.84 16.83 14.83
N TYR A 381 6.94 16.19 15.22
CA TYR A 381 6.99 15.32 16.39
C TYR A 381 6.64 16.09 17.66
N GLN A 382 7.27 17.24 17.88
CA GLN A 382 7.03 18.07 19.06
C GLN A 382 5.58 18.54 19.15
N ARG A 383 4.96 18.93 18.04
CA ARG A 383 3.53 19.32 18.02
C ARG A 383 2.57 18.18 18.39
N ILE A 384 2.96 16.94 18.15
CA ILE A 384 2.13 15.76 18.43
C ILE A 384 2.35 15.24 19.84
N THR A 385 3.59 15.25 20.32
CA THR A 385 4.01 14.59 21.57
C THR A 385 4.33 15.53 22.71
N ASP A 386 4.49 16.85 22.43
CA ASP A 386 5.01 17.86 23.33
C ASP A 386 6.46 17.62 23.80
N GLU A 387 7.20 16.74 23.09
CA GLU A 387 8.60 16.42 23.36
C GLU A 387 9.52 17.06 22.31
N ASP A 388 10.58 17.75 22.74
CA ASP A 388 11.56 18.41 21.88
C ASP A 388 12.71 17.45 21.51
N PRO A 389 12.80 16.96 20.25
CA PRO A 389 13.82 15.99 19.84
C PRO A 389 15.26 16.50 19.92
N TYR A 390 15.47 17.81 20.06
CA TYR A 390 16.79 18.39 20.32
C TYR A 390 17.26 18.19 21.77
N LYS A 391 16.34 17.85 22.69
CA LYS A 391 16.63 17.72 24.13
C LYS A 391 16.44 16.29 24.64
N VAL A 392 15.43 15.58 24.11
CA VAL A 392 15.09 14.23 24.55
C VAL A 392 14.98 13.30 23.33
N PRO A 393 15.31 12.00 23.45
CA PRO A 393 15.12 11.07 22.36
C PRO A 393 13.65 10.95 21.96
N MET A 394 13.39 10.82 20.66
CA MET A 394 12.06 10.50 20.14
C MET A 394 11.68 9.08 20.55
N ARG A 395 10.38 8.85 20.77
CA ARG A 395 9.83 7.50 20.93
C ARG A 395 9.24 7.04 19.60
N ILE A 396 9.64 5.86 19.16
CA ILE A 396 9.14 5.25 17.92
C ILE A 396 8.71 3.82 18.17
N TYR A 397 7.72 3.34 17.37
CA TYR A 397 7.27 1.95 17.37
C TYR A 397 6.84 1.53 15.96
N PRO A 398 6.96 0.23 15.59
CA PRO A 398 6.52 -0.26 14.29
C PRO A 398 5.01 -0.14 14.07
N ALA A 399 4.61 0.15 12.83
CA ALA A 399 3.20 0.17 12.43
C ALA A 399 3.02 -0.30 10.98
N ILE A 400 1.87 -0.89 10.70
CA ILE A 400 1.45 -1.22 9.32
C ILE A 400 1.47 0.04 8.47
N HIS A 401 2.10 -0.06 7.29
CA HIS A 401 2.34 1.09 6.43
C HIS A 401 1.97 0.86 4.96
N TYR A 402 2.25 -0.32 4.40
CA TYR A 402 2.03 -0.63 3.00
C TYR A 402 1.60 -2.09 2.83
N THR A 403 0.80 -2.36 1.80
CA THR A 403 0.40 -3.72 1.44
C THR A 403 0.95 -4.09 0.07
N MET A 404 1.73 -5.17 -0.01
CA MET A 404 2.23 -5.69 -1.28
C MET A 404 1.25 -6.68 -1.92
N GLY A 405 0.30 -7.20 -1.15
CA GLY A 405 -0.86 -7.93 -1.67
C GLY A 405 -1.89 -7.00 -2.29
N GLY A 406 -2.80 -7.55 -3.04
CA GLY A 406 -3.87 -6.83 -3.74
C GLY A 406 -4.50 -7.67 -4.83
N LEU A 407 -5.35 -7.09 -5.68
CA LEU A 407 -5.89 -7.84 -6.81
C LEU A 407 -4.77 -8.29 -7.76
N TRP A 408 -4.87 -9.53 -8.22
CA TRP A 408 -3.96 -10.05 -9.23
C TRP A 408 -4.15 -9.30 -10.55
N VAL A 409 -3.05 -8.95 -11.21
CA VAL A 409 -3.02 -8.32 -12.53
C VAL A 409 -1.98 -8.99 -13.42
N ASP A 410 -2.20 -8.96 -14.71
CA ASP A 410 -1.21 -9.36 -15.72
C ASP A 410 -0.20 -8.21 -15.99
N TYR A 411 0.67 -8.40 -16.99
CA TYR A 411 1.66 -7.39 -17.40
C TYR A 411 1.00 -6.08 -17.89
N HIS A 412 -0.25 -6.14 -18.35
CA HIS A 412 -1.02 -4.98 -18.79
C HIS A 412 -1.82 -4.31 -17.67
N LEU A 413 -1.65 -4.71 -16.42
CA LEU A 413 -2.40 -4.26 -15.24
C LEU A 413 -3.89 -4.61 -15.30
N MET A 414 -4.29 -5.59 -16.11
CA MET A 414 -5.65 -6.09 -16.17
C MET A 414 -5.81 -7.29 -15.23
N SER A 415 -6.90 -7.30 -14.46
CA SER A 415 -7.22 -8.40 -13.55
C SER A 415 -7.70 -9.65 -14.30
N THR A 416 -8.07 -10.70 -13.57
CA THR A 416 -8.71 -11.89 -14.14
C THR A 416 -10.11 -11.64 -14.69
N ILE A 417 -10.72 -10.47 -14.40
CA ILE A 417 -11.94 -10.00 -15.04
C ILE A 417 -11.57 -9.04 -16.17
N PRO A 418 -11.79 -9.41 -17.45
CA PRO A 418 -11.50 -8.52 -18.57
C PRO A 418 -12.18 -7.16 -18.43
N GLY A 419 -11.45 -6.08 -18.74
CA GLY A 419 -11.94 -4.71 -18.59
C GLY A 419 -11.83 -4.13 -17.18
N LEU A 420 -11.39 -4.92 -16.19
CA LEU A 420 -11.03 -4.42 -14.86
C LEU A 420 -9.51 -4.29 -14.76
N PHE A 421 -9.02 -3.06 -14.66
CA PHE A 421 -7.62 -2.72 -14.44
C PHE A 421 -7.39 -2.31 -12.98
N VAL A 422 -6.23 -2.63 -12.42
CA VAL A 422 -5.91 -2.28 -11.04
C VAL A 422 -4.50 -1.69 -10.97
N ILE A 423 -4.37 -0.52 -10.36
CA ILE A 423 -3.15 0.29 -10.37
C ILE A 423 -2.69 0.70 -8.98
N GLY A 424 -1.38 0.92 -8.86
CA GLY A 424 -0.75 1.30 -7.60
C GLY A 424 -0.91 0.22 -6.54
N GLU A 425 -1.03 0.63 -5.28
CA GLU A 425 -1.10 -0.27 -4.12
C GLU A 425 -2.39 -1.14 -4.07
N ALA A 426 -3.34 -0.93 -4.96
CA ALA A 426 -4.55 -1.76 -5.04
C ALA A 426 -4.30 -3.11 -5.72
N ASN A 427 -3.27 -3.23 -6.56
CA ASN A 427 -2.83 -4.50 -7.12
C ASN A 427 -1.76 -5.16 -6.22
N PHE A 428 -1.42 -6.43 -6.51
CA PHE A 428 -0.44 -7.20 -5.72
C PHE A 428 1.01 -6.74 -5.88
N SER A 429 1.20 -5.68 -6.57
CA SER A 429 2.40 -4.86 -6.75
C SER A 429 3.66 -5.56 -7.31
N ASP A 430 4.58 -4.75 -7.77
CA ASP A 430 5.87 -5.18 -8.33
C ASP A 430 6.99 -5.22 -7.25
N HIS A 431 6.61 -5.37 -5.97
CA HIS A 431 7.54 -5.25 -4.84
C HIS A 431 7.84 -6.57 -4.12
N GLY A 432 7.22 -7.68 -4.55
CA GLY A 432 7.40 -8.97 -3.89
C GLY A 432 6.92 -8.96 -2.43
N ALA A 433 7.68 -9.60 -1.55
CA ALA A 433 7.30 -9.75 -0.14
C ALA A 433 7.72 -8.56 0.74
N ASN A 434 8.52 -7.62 0.23
CA ASN A 434 8.93 -6.41 0.95
C ASN A 434 9.30 -5.29 -0.03
N ARG A 435 8.73 -4.10 0.16
CA ARG A 435 8.94 -2.95 -0.71
C ARG A 435 10.15 -2.13 -0.28
N LEU A 436 10.98 -1.73 -1.23
CA LEU A 436 12.04 -0.74 -0.99
C LEU A 436 11.44 0.62 -0.59
N GLY A 437 12.10 1.31 0.32
CA GLY A 437 11.76 2.69 0.65
C GLY A 437 11.65 3.56 -0.61
N ALA A 438 10.72 4.53 -0.62
CA ALA A 438 10.50 5.48 -1.73
C ALA A 438 10.01 4.88 -3.07
N SER A 439 9.57 3.61 -3.13
CA SER A 439 9.10 2.96 -4.37
C SER A 439 7.57 2.97 -4.57
N ALA A 440 6.77 3.20 -3.51
CA ALA A 440 5.30 3.20 -3.63
C ALA A 440 4.76 4.29 -4.58
N LEU A 441 5.27 5.51 -4.43
CA LEU A 441 4.87 6.64 -5.27
C LEU A 441 5.32 6.44 -6.71
N MET A 442 6.49 5.82 -6.90
CA MET A 442 7.02 5.45 -8.22
C MET A 442 6.07 4.50 -8.95
N GLN A 443 5.58 3.45 -8.28
CA GLN A 443 4.62 2.51 -8.88
C GLN A 443 3.32 3.21 -9.27
N GLY A 444 2.71 4.00 -8.38
CA GLY A 444 1.46 4.67 -8.67
C GLY A 444 1.52 5.59 -9.90
N LEU A 445 2.61 6.35 -10.05
CA LEU A 445 2.82 7.22 -11.21
C LEU A 445 3.22 6.44 -12.46
N SER A 446 3.99 5.36 -12.34
CA SER A 446 4.29 4.46 -13.45
C SER A 446 3.02 3.89 -14.05
N ASP A 447 2.18 3.29 -13.22
CA ASP A 447 0.94 2.66 -13.66
C ASP A 447 0.01 3.68 -14.32
N GLY A 448 -0.24 4.82 -13.65
CA GLY A 448 -1.21 5.81 -14.08
C GLY A 448 -0.77 6.60 -15.32
N TYR A 449 0.46 7.10 -15.37
CA TYR A 449 0.93 7.93 -16.49
C TYR A 449 1.47 7.14 -17.68
N PHE A 450 2.12 5.98 -17.44
CA PHE A 450 2.94 5.34 -18.47
C PHE A 450 2.47 3.95 -18.90
N VAL A 451 1.66 3.23 -18.11
CA VAL A 451 1.18 1.89 -18.48
C VAL A 451 -0.27 1.91 -18.93
N ILE A 452 -1.18 2.39 -18.09
CA ILE A 452 -2.64 2.41 -18.36
C ILE A 452 -3.02 3.07 -19.68
N PRO A 453 -2.40 4.18 -20.13
CA PRO A 453 -2.78 4.80 -21.40
C PRO A 453 -2.64 3.89 -22.61
N TYR A 454 -1.68 2.97 -22.57
CA TYR A 454 -1.44 1.99 -23.63
C TYR A 454 -2.34 0.76 -23.48
N THR A 455 -2.40 0.19 -22.27
CA THR A 455 -3.04 -1.11 -22.07
C THR A 455 -4.57 -1.02 -22.08
N VAL A 456 -5.16 0.06 -21.60
CA VAL A 456 -6.59 0.35 -21.77
C VAL A 456 -6.91 0.62 -23.23
N GLY A 457 -6.04 1.37 -23.94
CA GLY A 457 -6.20 1.64 -25.36
C GLY A 457 -6.21 0.36 -26.21
N ASP A 458 -5.34 -0.59 -25.90
CA ASP A 458 -5.31 -1.90 -26.54
C ASP A 458 -6.57 -2.71 -26.25
N TYR A 459 -6.99 -2.77 -25.00
CA TYR A 459 -8.22 -3.48 -24.62
C TYR A 459 -9.43 -2.95 -25.40
N LEU A 460 -9.61 -1.65 -25.46
CA LEU A 460 -10.74 -1.02 -26.16
C LEU A 460 -10.66 -1.20 -27.68
N ALA A 461 -9.46 -1.16 -28.27
CA ALA A 461 -9.27 -1.35 -29.71
C ALA A 461 -9.56 -2.79 -30.17
N ASN A 462 -9.36 -3.75 -29.29
CA ASN A 462 -9.55 -5.18 -29.60
C ASN A 462 -10.93 -5.72 -29.19
N ASN A 463 -11.75 -4.93 -28.49
CA ASN A 463 -13.08 -5.37 -28.01
C ASN A 463 -14.19 -4.44 -28.49
N LYS A 464 -15.16 -5.01 -29.19
CA LYS A 464 -16.39 -4.31 -29.55
C LYS A 464 -17.41 -4.52 -28.43
N LEU A 465 -17.67 -3.48 -27.66
CA LEU A 465 -18.55 -3.53 -26.49
C LEU A 465 -19.91 -2.94 -26.82
N SER A 466 -20.99 -3.61 -26.46
CA SER A 466 -22.36 -3.11 -26.56
C SER A 466 -22.67 -2.18 -25.40
N ALA A 467 -23.63 -1.28 -25.54
CA ALA A 467 -24.14 -0.51 -24.42
C ALA A 467 -24.74 -1.44 -23.34
N VAL A 468 -24.57 -1.06 -22.09
CA VAL A 468 -25.19 -1.73 -20.94
C VAL A 468 -26.38 -0.91 -20.47
N GLU A 469 -27.53 -1.57 -20.35
CA GLU A 469 -28.77 -0.93 -19.90
C GLU A 469 -29.02 -1.21 -18.41
N PRO A 470 -29.61 -0.28 -17.66
CA PRO A 470 -29.97 -0.50 -16.25
C PRO A 470 -30.90 -1.70 -16.02
N SER A 471 -31.68 -2.08 -17.05
CA SER A 471 -32.59 -3.23 -17.03
C SER A 471 -31.90 -4.59 -17.13
N ASN A 472 -30.59 -4.62 -17.42
CA ASN A 472 -29.81 -5.86 -17.52
C ASN A 472 -29.87 -6.64 -16.19
N PRO A 473 -30.09 -7.98 -16.22
CA PRO A 473 -30.19 -8.80 -15.01
C PRO A 473 -28.98 -8.74 -14.08
N GLU A 474 -27.75 -8.71 -14.63
CA GLU A 474 -26.51 -8.61 -13.84
C GLU A 474 -26.40 -7.27 -13.13
N VAL A 475 -26.86 -6.18 -13.77
CA VAL A 475 -26.92 -4.84 -13.16
C VAL A 475 -27.90 -4.84 -11.98
N ARG A 476 -29.13 -5.33 -12.21
CA ARG A 476 -30.16 -5.43 -11.15
C ARG A 476 -29.71 -6.29 -9.99
N ASN A 477 -29.01 -7.40 -10.27
CA ASN A 477 -28.45 -8.25 -9.22
C ASN A 477 -27.38 -7.50 -8.40
N ALA A 478 -26.47 -6.77 -9.03
CA ALA A 478 -25.46 -6.00 -8.33
C ALA A 478 -26.09 -4.93 -7.41
N VAL A 479 -27.06 -4.19 -7.90
CA VAL A 479 -27.81 -3.21 -7.10
C VAL A 479 -28.54 -3.87 -5.93
N ALA A 480 -29.23 -4.98 -6.18
CA ALA A 480 -29.96 -5.71 -5.15
C ALA A 480 -29.03 -6.23 -4.04
N CYS A 481 -27.84 -6.76 -4.37
CA CYS A 481 -26.84 -7.19 -3.39
C CYS A 481 -26.40 -6.03 -2.48
N VAL A 482 -26.17 -4.84 -3.04
CA VAL A 482 -25.81 -3.65 -2.27
C VAL A 482 -26.94 -3.23 -1.34
N GLN A 483 -28.16 -3.12 -1.86
CA GLN A 483 -29.33 -2.74 -1.07
C GLN A 483 -29.60 -3.72 0.07
N GLN A 484 -29.59 -5.02 -0.19
CA GLN A 484 -29.78 -6.06 0.82
C GLN A 484 -28.70 -5.99 1.92
N THR A 485 -27.44 -5.72 1.57
CA THR A 485 -26.37 -5.56 2.56
C THR A 485 -26.61 -4.35 3.46
N ILE A 486 -27.00 -3.22 2.89
CA ILE A 486 -27.32 -1.99 3.63
C ILE A 486 -28.51 -2.22 4.56
N GLU A 487 -29.61 -2.79 4.03
CA GLU A 487 -30.80 -3.11 4.81
C GLU A 487 -30.48 -4.08 5.97
N LYS A 488 -29.72 -5.12 5.71
CA LYS A 488 -29.28 -6.07 6.73
C LYS A 488 -28.54 -5.35 7.85
N LEU A 489 -27.52 -4.55 7.54
CA LEU A 489 -26.73 -3.81 8.54
C LEU A 489 -27.59 -2.86 9.38
N LEU A 490 -28.52 -2.14 8.78
CA LEU A 490 -29.41 -1.21 9.47
C LEU A 490 -30.46 -1.92 10.38
N ASN A 491 -30.81 -3.17 10.08
CA ASN A 491 -31.85 -3.92 10.77
C ASN A 491 -31.36 -4.82 11.91
N ILE A 492 -30.06 -5.06 12.05
CA ILE A 492 -29.51 -5.91 13.13
C ILE A 492 -29.85 -5.33 14.50
N LYS A 493 -29.69 -4.00 14.70
CA LYS A 493 -30.03 -3.32 15.97
C LYS A 493 -29.38 -3.93 17.20
N GLY A 494 -28.15 -4.40 17.05
CA GLY A 494 -27.36 -5.01 18.12
C GLY A 494 -26.92 -3.98 19.18
N LYS A 495 -26.06 -4.41 20.08
CA LYS A 495 -25.59 -3.60 21.22
C LYS A 495 -24.19 -3.07 21.04
N ARG A 496 -23.41 -3.67 20.15
CA ARG A 496 -21.98 -3.43 20.04
C ARG A 496 -21.64 -2.51 18.85
N THR A 497 -20.80 -1.51 19.06
CA THR A 497 -20.45 -0.53 18.04
C THR A 497 -19.53 -1.11 16.96
N VAL A 498 -19.63 -0.61 15.75
CA VAL A 498 -18.76 -0.99 14.62
C VAL A 498 -17.26 -0.81 14.96
N ASP A 499 -16.91 0.31 15.61
CA ASP A 499 -15.52 0.61 15.96
C ASP A 499 -14.95 -0.40 16.99
N SER A 500 -15.78 -0.95 17.89
CA SER A 500 -15.31 -1.96 18.84
C SER A 500 -14.98 -3.28 18.15
N TYR A 501 -15.77 -3.69 17.16
CA TYR A 501 -15.46 -4.85 16.32
C TYR A 501 -14.18 -4.65 15.52
N HIS A 502 -14.02 -3.48 14.92
CA HIS A 502 -12.83 -3.19 14.12
C HIS A 502 -11.56 -3.18 14.98
N ARG A 503 -11.62 -2.63 16.21
CA ARG A 503 -10.48 -2.68 17.15
C ARG A 503 -10.09 -4.10 17.52
N GLU A 504 -11.06 -4.94 17.83
CA GLU A 504 -10.80 -6.33 18.19
C GLU A 504 -10.24 -7.13 17.00
N LEU A 505 -10.86 -7.01 15.83
CA LEU A 505 -10.34 -7.59 14.59
C LEU A 505 -8.89 -7.15 14.33
N GLY A 506 -8.63 -5.84 14.41
CA GLY A 506 -7.29 -5.27 14.20
C GLY A 506 -6.26 -5.81 15.17
N LYS A 507 -6.64 -6.05 16.43
CA LYS A 507 -5.77 -6.65 17.44
C LYS A 507 -5.47 -8.11 17.12
N ILE A 508 -6.46 -8.92 16.75
CA ILE A 508 -6.26 -10.32 16.35
C ILE A 508 -5.26 -10.40 15.18
N VAL A 509 -5.47 -9.58 14.15
CA VAL A 509 -4.60 -9.57 12.98
C VAL A 509 -3.19 -9.08 13.30
N TRP A 510 -3.05 -8.05 14.16
CA TRP A 510 -1.75 -7.55 14.58
C TRP A 510 -0.96 -8.59 15.39
N ASP A 511 -1.61 -9.26 16.32
CA ASP A 511 -0.96 -10.21 17.22
C ASP A 511 -0.52 -11.49 16.48
N HIS A 512 -1.29 -11.96 15.50
CA HIS A 512 -1.09 -13.27 14.87
C HIS A 512 -0.68 -13.23 13.39
N CYS A 513 -0.99 -12.17 12.66
CA CYS A 513 -0.66 -11.99 11.24
C CYS A 513 0.15 -10.70 10.97
N GLY A 514 0.73 -10.11 12.02
CA GLY A 514 1.59 -8.92 11.97
C GLY A 514 3.03 -9.25 11.60
N MET A 515 3.97 -8.92 12.50
CA MET A 515 5.42 -9.00 12.26
C MET A 515 6.02 -10.39 12.43
N SER A 516 5.47 -11.19 13.35
CA SER A 516 5.94 -12.54 13.66
C SER A 516 4.72 -13.45 13.72
N ARG A 517 4.79 -14.57 13.05
CA ARG A 517 3.65 -15.46 12.80
C ARG A 517 4.06 -16.89 13.11
N ASN A 518 3.12 -17.68 13.62
CA ASN A 518 3.29 -19.12 13.78
C ASN A 518 1.99 -19.85 13.48
N GLU A 519 2.08 -21.15 13.21
CA GLU A 519 0.92 -21.94 12.77
C GLU A 519 -0.22 -21.95 13.79
N ALA A 520 0.10 -22.11 15.07
CA ALA A 520 -0.89 -22.13 16.15
C ALA A 520 -1.62 -20.79 16.27
N GLY A 521 -0.88 -19.67 16.22
CA GLY A 521 -1.45 -18.33 16.25
C GLY A 521 -2.33 -18.03 15.04
N LEU A 522 -1.91 -18.42 13.84
CA LEU A 522 -2.69 -18.23 12.60
C LEU A 522 -3.98 -19.06 12.62
N ASN A 523 -3.94 -20.31 13.10
CA ASN A 523 -5.14 -21.14 13.24
C ASN A 523 -6.11 -20.54 14.27
N GLY A 524 -5.62 -20.11 15.42
CA GLY A 524 -6.43 -19.44 16.45
C GLY A 524 -7.03 -18.11 15.95
N ALA A 525 -6.26 -17.33 15.16
CA ALA A 525 -6.76 -16.10 14.53
C ALA A 525 -7.90 -16.37 13.55
N ILE A 526 -7.76 -17.37 12.67
CA ILE A 526 -8.82 -17.74 11.71
C ILE A 526 -10.11 -18.08 12.45
N GLU A 527 -10.02 -18.88 13.51
CA GLU A 527 -11.19 -19.25 14.32
C GLU A 527 -11.80 -18.03 15.02
N SER A 528 -10.98 -17.22 15.68
CA SER A 528 -11.44 -16.01 16.38
C SER A 528 -12.08 -14.99 15.42
N ILE A 529 -11.51 -14.81 14.23
CA ILE A 529 -12.08 -13.92 13.20
C ILE A 529 -13.45 -14.43 12.75
N ARG A 530 -13.62 -15.73 12.55
CA ARG A 530 -14.91 -16.33 12.18
C ARG A 530 -15.96 -16.11 13.26
N GLN A 531 -15.62 -16.40 14.51
CA GLN A 531 -16.52 -16.19 15.66
C GLN A 531 -16.90 -14.71 15.79
N LEU A 532 -15.94 -13.80 15.71
CA LEU A 532 -16.19 -12.36 15.80
C LEU A 532 -17.03 -11.84 14.63
N ARG A 533 -16.84 -12.38 13.42
CA ARG A 533 -17.63 -12.08 12.24
C ARG A 533 -19.08 -12.55 12.39
N ASP A 534 -19.30 -13.76 12.92
CA ASP A 534 -20.65 -14.29 13.13
C ASP A 534 -21.38 -13.46 14.20
N GLU A 535 -20.71 -13.12 15.31
CA GLU A 535 -21.26 -12.17 16.31
C GLU A 535 -21.56 -10.80 15.69
N TYR A 536 -20.70 -10.29 14.80
CA TYR A 536 -20.91 -9.03 14.12
C TYR A 536 -22.25 -8.99 13.37
N TRP A 537 -22.57 -10.04 12.61
CA TRP A 537 -23.80 -10.13 11.83
C TRP A 537 -25.06 -10.38 12.66
N GLU A 538 -24.93 -10.56 13.97
CA GLU A 538 -26.03 -10.72 14.93
C GLU A 538 -26.17 -9.53 15.89
N ASN A 539 -25.07 -8.83 16.20
CA ASN A 539 -25.04 -7.91 17.34
C ASN A 539 -24.43 -6.52 17.02
N VAL A 540 -24.10 -6.22 15.77
CA VAL A 540 -23.60 -4.87 15.43
C VAL A 540 -24.72 -3.82 15.52
N ASN A 541 -24.38 -2.67 16.08
CA ASN A 541 -25.29 -1.52 16.13
C ASN A 541 -24.87 -0.47 15.09
N VAL A 542 -25.73 -0.26 14.10
CA VAL A 542 -25.58 0.76 13.07
C VAL A 542 -26.72 1.77 13.23
N PRO A 543 -26.51 2.85 13.97
CA PRO A 543 -27.54 3.89 14.14
C PRO A 543 -27.75 4.69 12.84
N GLY A 544 -28.90 5.39 12.77
CA GLY A 544 -29.26 6.25 11.63
C GLY A 544 -29.99 5.52 10.52
N SER A 545 -30.00 6.10 9.35
CA SER A 545 -30.71 5.62 8.17
C SER A 545 -29.77 5.36 6.98
N GLY A 546 -30.32 4.80 5.90
CA GLY A 546 -29.59 4.61 4.63
C GLY A 546 -29.70 5.79 3.66
N THR A 547 -30.55 6.78 3.97
CA THR A 547 -30.97 7.86 3.05
C THR A 547 -30.31 9.21 3.34
N ASP A 548 -29.32 9.25 4.21
CA ASP A 548 -28.58 10.45 4.59
C ASP A 548 -27.12 10.13 4.91
N LEU A 549 -26.37 11.14 5.38
CA LEU A 549 -24.99 10.97 5.84
C LEU A 549 -24.93 10.04 7.04
N ASN A 550 -24.44 8.82 6.84
CA ASN A 550 -24.31 7.81 7.90
C ASN A 550 -22.89 7.18 7.91
N GLN A 551 -22.02 7.75 8.73
CA GLN A 551 -20.64 7.25 8.88
C GLN A 551 -20.59 5.87 9.54
N SER A 552 -21.55 5.54 10.40
CA SER A 552 -21.61 4.22 11.04
C SER A 552 -21.93 3.13 10.03
N LEU A 553 -22.84 3.40 9.09
CA LEU A 553 -23.19 2.49 8.01
C LEU A 553 -22.00 2.28 7.04
N GLU A 554 -21.31 3.36 6.66
CA GLU A 554 -20.12 3.30 5.83
C GLU A 554 -19.03 2.42 6.49
N LYS A 555 -18.73 2.68 7.76
CA LYS A 555 -17.77 1.87 8.52
C LYS A 555 -18.23 0.42 8.66
N ALA A 556 -19.51 0.17 8.85
CA ALA A 556 -20.05 -1.18 8.99
C ALA A 556 -19.85 -2.01 7.72
N GLY A 557 -20.14 -1.47 6.55
CA GLY A 557 -19.88 -2.15 5.28
C GLY A 557 -18.40 -2.50 5.11
N ARG A 558 -17.51 -1.57 5.45
CA ARG A 558 -16.06 -1.74 5.39
C ARG A 558 -15.55 -2.81 6.36
N VAL A 559 -16.03 -2.81 7.61
CA VAL A 559 -15.62 -3.79 8.62
C VAL A 559 -16.10 -5.19 8.25
N ALA A 560 -17.29 -5.32 7.65
CA ALA A 560 -17.76 -6.58 7.09
C ALA A 560 -16.78 -7.16 6.05
N ASP A 561 -16.27 -6.32 5.15
CA ASP A 561 -15.26 -6.73 4.16
C ASP A 561 -13.90 -7.04 4.83
N PHE A 562 -13.53 -6.32 5.87
CA PHE A 562 -12.29 -6.56 6.61
C PHE A 562 -12.28 -7.92 7.32
N PHE A 563 -13.40 -8.42 7.83
CA PHE A 563 -13.47 -9.77 8.41
C PHE A 563 -13.07 -10.84 7.39
N GLU A 564 -13.65 -10.79 6.20
CA GLU A 564 -13.36 -11.77 5.15
C GLU A 564 -11.91 -11.65 4.64
N LEU A 565 -11.40 -10.42 4.47
CA LEU A 565 -10.02 -10.18 4.09
C LEU A 565 -9.04 -10.67 5.17
N ALA A 566 -9.29 -10.37 6.44
CA ALA A 566 -8.44 -10.79 7.55
C ALA A 566 -8.32 -12.31 7.64
N GLU A 567 -9.43 -13.02 7.43
CA GLU A 567 -9.44 -14.48 7.32
C GLU A 567 -8.55 -14.95 6.16
N LEU A 568 -8.69 -14.34 4.98
CA LEU A 568 -7.86 -14.67 3.82
C LEU A 568 -6.38 -14.40 4.04
N MET A 569 -6.04 -13.28 4.71
CA MET A 569 -4.65 -12.96 5.08
C MET A 569 -4.04 -14.04 5.98
N CYS A 570 -4.78 -14.50 6.98
CA CYS A 570 -4.32 -15.57 7.89
C CYS A 570 -4.21 -16.92 7.18
N ILE A 571 -5.13 -17.25 6.27
CA ILE A 571 -5.08 -18.46 5.44
C ILE A 571 -3.84 -18.42 4.56
N ASP A 572 -3.59 -17.34 3.81
CA ASP A 572 -2.43 -17.19 2.95
C ASP A 572 -1.11 -17.28 3.73
N ALA A 573 -1.04 -16.63 4.90
CA ALA A 573 0.12 -16.69 5.78
C ALA A 573 0.38 -18.11 6.34
N ARG A 574 -0.67 -18.88 6.60
CA ARG A 574 -0.56 -20.26 7.06
C ARG A 574 -0.08 -21.19 5.95
N GLU A 575 -0.65 -21.05 4.73
CA GLU A 575 -0.30 -21.88 3.57
C GLU A 575 1.14 -21.63 3.09
N ARG A 576 1.66 -20.42 3.27
CA ARG A 576 3.03 -20.07 2.89
C ARG A 576 4.01 -20.44 4.02
N ARG A 577 4.60 -21.64 3.92
CA ARG A 577 5.50 -22.23 4.92
C ARG A 577 6.95 -21.85 4.70
N GLU A 578 7.21 -20.57 4.65
CA GLU A 578 8.52 -19.96 4.53
C GLU A 578 8.55 -18.62 5.27
N SER A 579 9.70 -17.98 5.35
CA SER A 579 9.81 -16.57 5.74
C SER A 579 10.44 -15.77 4.62
N CYS A 580 9.73 -14.72 4.17
CA CYS A 580 10.21 -13.79 3.14
C CYS A 580 9.68 -12.38 3.41
N GLY A 581 10.55 -11.38 3.37
CA GLY A 581 10.19 -9.97 3.57
C GLY A 581 9.38 -9.71 4.84
N GLY A 582 8.19 -9.15 4.67
CA GLY A 582 7.25 -8.89 5.76
C GLY A 582 6.53 -10.13 6.30
N HIS A 583 6.56 -11.23 5.57
CA HIS A 583 6.03 -12.52 6.00
C HIS A 583 7.10 -13.31 6.75
N PHE A 584 7.07 -13.28 8.08
CA PHE A 584 8.00 -14.00 8.93
C PHE A 584 7.28 -15.06 9.75
N ARG A 585 7.65 -16.33 9.51
CA ARG A 585 7.16 -17.50 10.25
C ARG A 585 8.23 -17.95 11.23
N GLU A 586 7.88 -18.04 12.50
CA GLU A 586 8.82 -18.44 13.58
C GLU A 586 9.39 -19.84 13.37
N GLU A 587 8.63 -20.70 12.67
CA GLU A 587 9.06 -22.06 12.34
C GLU A 587 10.09 -22.11 11.18
N TYR A 588 10.16 -21.04 10.37
CA TYR A 588 10.99 -20.96 9.17
C TYR A 588 12.01 -19.82 9.28
N GLN A 589 13.00 -20.01 10.10
CA GLN A 589 14.12 -19.10 10.32
C GLN A 589 15.46 -19.86 10.37
N THR A 590 16.54 -19.17 10.03
CA THR A 590 17.88 -19.72 10.17
C THR A 590 18.25 -19.88 11.66
N PRO A 591 19.29 -20.67 12.00
CA PRO A 591 19.77 -20.77 13.39
C PRO A 591 20.12 -19.41 14.02
N GLU A 592 20.46 -18.42 13.19
CA GLU A 592 20.79 -17.05 13.60
C GLU A 592 19.56 -16.15 13.75
N GLY A 593 18.34 -16.67 13.48
CA GLY A 593 17.07 -15.94 13.59
C GLY A 593 16.74 -15.04 12.38
N GLU A 594 17.37 -15.27 11.23
CA GLU A 594 17.03 -14.60 9.98
C GLU A 594 15.91 -15.33 9.23
N ALA A 595 15.20 -14.60 8.37
CA ALA A 595 14.14 -15.17 7.54
C ALA A 595 14.69 -16.26 6.61
N GLN A 596 14.11 -17.46 6.66
CA GLN A 596 14.45 -18.58 5.80
C GLN A 596 13.42 -18.74 4.70
N ARG A 597 13.82 -18.43 3.48
CA ARG A 597 13.04 -18.59 2.28
C ARG A 597 13.11 -20.02 1.77
N ASP A 598 12.06 -20.48 1.12
CA ASP A 598 12.01 -21.73 0.40
C ASP A 598 11.67 -21.45 -1.07
N ASP A 599 12.70 -21.40 -1.92
CA ASP A 599 12.57 -21.05 -3.33
C ASP A 599 12.13 -22.24 -4.19
N GLU A 600 12.21 -23.47 -3.70
CA GLU A 600 11.76 -24.67 -4.41
C GLU A 600 10.23 -24.77 -4.37
N ASP A 601 9.63 -24.66 -3.18
CA ASP A 601 8.19 -24.88 -3.00
C ASP A 601 7.36 -23.60 -3.09
N TYR A 602 7.94 -22.40 -2.81
CA TYR A 602 7.18 -21.14 -2.65
C TYR A 602 7.57 -20.03 -3.63
N SER A 603 8.32 -20.33 -4.70
CA SER A 603 8.60 -19.35 -5.77
C SER A 603 7.37 -19.17 -6.67
N TYR A 604 6.29 -18.61 -6.12
CA TYR A 604 5.05 -18.34 -6.85
C TYR A 604 4.27 -17.14 -6.26
N VAL A 605 3.40 -16.57 -7.09
CA VAL A 605 2.33 -15.66 -6.65
C VAL A 605 1.14 -16.51 -6.20
N ALA A 606 0.72 -16.34 -4.95
CA ALA A 606 -0.47 -16.99 -4.41
C ALA A 606 -1.72 -16.17 -4.79
N ALA A 607 -2.48 -16.61 -5.77
CA ALA A 607 -3.70 -15.94 -6.21
C ALA A 607 -4.94 -16.71 -5.71
N TRP A 608 -5.76 -16.05 -4.91
CA TRP A 608 -6.90 -16.65 -4.24
C TRP A 608 -8.22 -16.31 -4.93
N GLY A 609 -9.06 -17.31 -5.13
CA GLY A 609 -10.41 -17.18 -5.68
C GLY A 609 -11.48 -17.25 -4.59
N TYR A 610 -12.48 -16.36 -4.69
CA TYR A 610 -13.60 -16.33 -3.75
C TYR A 610 -14.58 -17.47 -4.00
N ARG A 611 -14.99 -18.19 -2.95
CA ARG A 611 -15.93 -19.34 -3.02
C ARG A 611 -17.23 -19.09 -2.27
N GLY A 612 -17.48 -17.86 -1.87
CA GLY A 612 -18.65 -17.54 -1.06
C GLY A 612 -18.34 -17.46 0.43
N TYR A 613 -19.21 -16.80 1.16
CA TYR A 613 -19.10 -16.58 2.60
C TYR A 613 -18.95 -17.89 3.36
N GLY A 614 -17.94 -17.97 4.22
CA GLY A 614 -17.65 -19.13 5.06
C GLY A 614 -17.00 -20.33 4.35
N ASN A 615 -16.84 -20.29 3.04
CA ASN A 615 -16.16 -21.34 2.29
C ASN A 615 -14.67 -21.11 2.17
N TYR A 616 -13.89 -22.19 2.12
CA TYR A 616 -12.45 -22.10 1.91
C TYR A 616 -12.14 -21.61 0.49
N PRO A 617 -11.26 -20.60 0.34
CA PRO A 617 -10.94 -20.02 -0.97
C PRO A 617 -10.08 -20.95 -1.82
N ASP A 618 -10.11 -20.79 -3.14
CA ASP A 618 -9.26 -21.55 -4.06
C ASP A 618 -7.89 -20.90 -4.19
N LEU A 619 -6.82 -21.68 -4.06
CA LEU A 619 -5.47 -21.24 -4.35
C LEU A 619 -5.08 -21.57 -5.79
N VAL A 620 -4.73 -20.55 -6.56
CA VAL A 620 -4.09 -20.66 -7.87
C VAL A 620 -2.66 -20.17 -7.76
N LYS A 621 -1.68 -21.00 -8.05
CA LYS A 621 -0.26 -20.68 -7.99
C LYS A 621 0.22 -20.23 -9.37
N GLU A 622 0.82 -19.04 -9.45
CA GLU A 622 1.52 -18.56 -10.63
C GLU A 622 3.03 -18.69 -10.38
N PRO A 623 3.75 -19.59 -11.07
CA PRO A 623 5.19 -19.75 -10.87
C PRO A 623 5.97 -18.47 -11.19
N LEU A 624 6.99 -18.17 -10.39
CA LEU A 624 7.96 -17.10 -10.63
C LEU A 624 9.27 -17.72 -11.14
N THR A 625 9.80 -17.15 -12.22
CA THR A 625 11.10 -17.52 -12.80
C THR A 625 12.06 -16.33 -12.70
N PHE A 626 13.33 -16.62 -12.46
CA PHE A 626 14.38 -15.62 -12.28
C PHE A 626 15.55 -15.91 -13.22
N ASP A 627 15.51 -15.27 -14.41
CA ASP A 627 16.50 -15.44 -15.46
C ASP A 627 17.65 -14.43 -15.35
N TYR A 628 17.42 -13.27 -14.69
CA TYR A 628 18.34 -12.14 -14.63
C TYR A 628 18.88 -11.89 -13.22
N VAL A 629 18.12 -12.20 -12.19
CA VAL A 629 18.51 -12.02 -10.78
C VAL A 629 18.36 -13.34 -10.02
N HIS A 630 19.45 -14.07 -9.87
CA HIS A 630 19.40 -15.38 -9.21
C HIS A 630 19.07 -15.27 -7.71
N PRO A 631 18.11 -16.09 -7.23
CA PRO A 631 17.76 -16.15 -5.82
C PRO A 631 18.98 -16.41 -4.92
N SER A 632 19.11 -15.61 -3.88
CA SER A 632 20.17 -15.77 -2.88
C SER A 632 19.61 -15.42 -1.50
N GLN A 633 20.11 -16.09 -0.46
CA GLN A 633 19.71 -15.80 0.91
C GLN A 633 20.13 -14.38 1.29
N ARG A 634 19.21 -13.60 1.86
CA ARG A 634 19.57 -12.29 2.44
C ARG A 634 20.34 -12.49 3.74
N SER A 635 21.40 -11.71 3.93
CA SER A 635 22.11 -11.61 5.20
C SER A 635 22.45 -10.15 5.47
N TYR A 636 22.28 -9.74 6.71
CA TYR A 636 22.57 -8.38 7.21
C TYR A 636 23.59 -8.41 8.37
N LYS A 637 24.16 -9.58 8.65
CA LYS A 637 25.24 -9.78 9.66
C LYS A 637 26.61 -9.57 9.09
#